data_3c9051c7d9bc1b83478321ff0b4fb717
#
_entry.id   3c9051c7d9bc1b83478321ff0b4fb717
#
_cell.length_a   1.000
_cell.length_b   1.000
_cell.length_c   1.000
_cell.angle_alpha   90.00
_cell.angle_beta   90.00
_cell.angle_gamma   90.00
#
_symmetry.space_group_name_H-M   'P 1'
#
loop_
_entity.id
_entity.type
_entity.pdbx_description
1 polymer ?
#
loop_
_entity_poly.entity_id
_entity_poly.type
_entity_poly.pdbx_seq_one_letter_code
_entity_poly.pdbx_strand_id
1 'polypeptide(L)'
;MAVTAMAASAGNSPYIARVYDYLPAPGQFVNQSPAYKPGYTQDSINAIVEASLRGKATGGPVSLGSYGGYIVFGFDHPVINKHGYDVKIYGNAMQSAAVPDMAGGSCEPGIIMVGVDMDGNGVPSDGDKWYEIKGTDYDRCQHGFEVTYFKPDEDKPRVPHASWKFINDIEYVHWTSNDADASSGYVWRNTFHSQPYWPLWIEDTVLTFRGTRLPNSSVDMSGGNGNNWFQPFFGEGYVDNLPNGQEPGFMIDWAIDENGNPVPLDHIDFIKVYCAQLDYCGWLGEVSTEVCGAEDLHPDAEADEPGPGPGDYTFTNGIIFVNEDRYGPNQGSLNYYNYDYDEMEYNVYAIVNPDTKLGVTTQFGQLYGNHLFLVSKQANTSEASGNTMGSRLAVLDAATLKQQGSLLRFGESPDSIYDGRAYCAVTAEKGYISTSAGIFVFDVPSMSVTGTIDGTLSSAKGDYNSLYKDQCGDMVRFGQYVFAVQQGRGLHVIDPASDAIVTTLPFPNIVTAFVTAGGNLYVANNSREIYDYSGGPYEANFTRIDPVTLSVAEVYPLDGTRGAMSSWGAWRPCMVCVDPQAERVYYNYDEYQNYISCYDFTTRMFTDELITLPEGVEINWDGTKERQGLYASAISFDPHTGDMVVQTTEAAPLSYQNFNHNWVLFYDANTLELKKQVRLQDAYWFPSMAVYPDVCDPTVVITDKQLPEGESQEIDLLHAVNDADNMAALAVTTAKSANPQVARTWVRGTNLHVVAVAPGKTTVTLTTDSNGKLATASFVVTVTRVSHPGDVNMDDRVDIADVTKLIDVLMGSVLADYDPGAADVNRDGVIDIGDVTLLIDLLMNIRYN
;
A
#
# COMPACT_ATOMS: atom_id res chain seq x y z
N MET A 1 33.74 -31.88 -37.57
CA MET A 1 33.07 -31.05 -36.53
C MET A 1 31.66 -31.64 -36.32
N ALA A 2 31.45 -32.38 -35.24
CA ALA A 2 30.14 -32.88 -34.86
C ALA A 2 29.46 -31.76 -34.03
N VAL A 3 28.40 -31.24 -34.57
CA VAL A 3 27.50 -30.31 -33.81
C VAL A 3 26.67 -31.21 -32.92
N THR A 4 27.04 -31.29 -31.66
CA THR A 4 26.15 -31.84 -30.62
C THR A 4 25.03 -30.79 -30.39
N ALA A 5 23.85 -31.11 -30.89
CA ALA A 5 22.66 -30.39 -30.48
C ALA A 5 22.44 -30.65 -28.97
N MET A 6 22.66 -29.66 -28.13
CA MET A 6 22.11 -29.66 -26.78
C MET A 6 20.58 -29.62 -26.94
N ALA A 7 19.89 -30.69 -26.53
CA ALA A 7 18.49 -30.67 -26.27
C ALA A 7 18.32 -29.66 -25.11
N ALA A 8 17.54 -28.60 -25.32
CA ALA A 8 17.05 -27.78 -24.21
C ALA A 8 16.31 -28.76 -23.29
N SER A 9 16.63 -28.81 -22.01
CA SER A 9 15.81 -29.48 -21.01
C SER A 9 14.45 -28.80 -21.08
N ALA A 10 13.37 -29.57 -21.27
CA ALA A 10 12.04 -29.06 -21.04
C ALA A 10 12.04 -28.64 -19.55
N GLY A 11 11.65 -27.39 -19.26
CA GLY A 11 11.44 -26.95 -17.88
C GLY A 11 10.42 -27.81 -17.16
N ASN A 12 10.34 -27.71 -15.85
CA ASN A 12 9.36 -28.41 -15.02
C ASN A 12 7.95 -28.03 -15.43
N SER A 13 6.99 -28.96 -15.25
CA SER A 13 5.60 -28.68 -15.55
C SER A 13 4.92 -28.01 -14.34
N PRO A 14 4.31 -26.84 -14.48
CA PRO A 14 3.62 -26.21 -13.35
C PRO A 14 2.36 -26.94 -12.91
N TYR A 15 1.96 -28.01 -13.57
CA TYR A 15 0.68 -28.67 -13.33
C TYR A 15 0.86 -30.09 -12.77
N ILE A 16 -0.21 -30.59 -12.11
CA ILE A 16 -0.26 -31.96 -11.58
C ILE A 16 0.34 -32.95 -12.57
N ALA A 17 1.35 -33.70 -12.13
CA ALA A 17 2.00 -34.75 -12.93
C ALA A 17 1.44 -36.15 -12.60
N ARG A 18 1.02 -36.36 -11.35
CA ARG A 18 0.61 -37.67 -10.86
C ARG A 18 -0.48 -37.57 -9.78
N VAL A 19 -1.43 -38.52 -9.79
CA VAL A 19 -2.33 -38.78 -8.68
C VAL A 19 -1.93 -40.08 -8.02
N TYR A 20 -1.61 -40.04 -6.75
CA TYR A 20 -1.13 -41.21 -5.98
C TYR A 20 -2.28 -41.99 -5.36
N ASP A 21 -3.28 -41.27 -4.82
CA ASP A 21 -4.44 -41.90 -4.18
C ASP A 21 -5.68 -41.00 -4.28
N TYR A 22 -6.84 -41.65 -4.34
CA TYR A 22 -8.13 -40.97 -4.34
C TYR A 22 -9.17 -41.85 -3.63
N LEU A 23 -9.60 -41.41 -2.46
CA LEU A 23 -10.63 -42.10 -1.68
C LEU A 23 -11.70 -41.09 -1.25
N PRO A 24 -12.81 -40.95 -2.02
CA PRO A 24 -13.90 -40.08 -1.66
C PRO A 24 -14.70 -40.64 -0.49
N ALA A 25 -15.22 -39.77 0.37
CA ALA A 25 -16.31 -40.11 1.27
C ALA A 25 -17.64 -40.25 0.50
N PRO A 26 -18.67 -40.86 1.09
CA PRO A 26 -19.95 -40.98 0.40
C PRO A 26 -20.54 -39.64 0.00
N GLY A 27 -20.93 -39.47 -1.29
CA GLY A 27 -21.42 -38.23 -1.83
C GLY A 27 -22.14 -38.33 -3.14
N GLN A 28 -22.93 -37.33 -3.49
CA GLN A 28 -23.81 -37.34 -4.63
C GLN A 28 -23.09 -37.41 -6.00
N PHE A 29 -21.85 -36.92 -6.07
CA PHE A 29 -21.06 -36.91 -7.31
C PHE A 29 -19.96 -37.97 -7.37
N VAL A 30 -19.77 -38.75 -6.30
CA VAL A 30 -18.65 -39.69 -6.14
C VAL A 30 -18.53 -40.70 -7.27
N ASN A 31 -19.63 -41.20 -7.82
CA ASN A 31 -19.65 -42.16 -8.94
C ASN A 31 -19.84 -41.48 -10.31
N GLN A 32 -19.82 -40.14 -10.36
CA GLN A 32 -20.01 -39.35 -11.59
C GLN A 32 -18.75 -38.53 -11.93
N SER A 33 -18.03 -38.08 -10.90
CA SER A 33 -16.82 -37.28 -11.03
C SER A 33 -15.72 -37.84 -10.10
N PRO A 34 -15.00 -38.90 -10.51
CA PRO A 34 -14.95 -39.58 -11.82
C PRO A 34 -16.14 -40.55 -12.10
N ALA A 35 -16.46 -40.73 -13.39
CA ALA A 35 -17.53 -41.61 -13.80
C ALA A 35 -17.15 -43.10 -13.62
N TYR A 36 -17.80 -43.77 -12.69
CA TYR A 36 -17.60 -45.20 -12.45
C TYR A 36 -18.24 -46.07 -13.53
N LYS A 37 -17.59 -47.16 -13.88
CA LYS A 37 -18.17 -48.27 -14.69
C LYS A 37 -17.92 -49.61 -13.99
N PRO A 38 -18.84 -50.56 -14.08
CA PRO A 38 -18.68 -51.88 -13.48
C PRO A 38 -17.35 -52.53 -13.88
N GLY A 39 -16.64 -53.04 -12.89
CA GLY A 39 -15.33 -53.65 -13.08
C GLY A 39 -14.12 -52.70 -12.90
N TYR A 40 -14.34 -51.42 -12.64
CA TYR A 40 -13.26 -50.50 -12.25
C TYR A 40 -12.74 -50.81 -10.85
N THR A 41 -11.44 -50.84 -10.70
CA THR A 41 -10.72 -51.01 -9.43
C THR A 41 -10.22 -49.65 -8.95
N GLN A 42 -9.68 -49.56 -7.73
CA GLN A 42 -9.03 -48.36 -7.21
C GLN A 42 -7.98 -47.81 -8.20
N ASP A 43 -7.12 -48.69 -8.75
CA ASP A 43 -6.10 -48.27 -9.74
C ASP A 43 -6.74 -47.67 -11.01
N SER A 44 -7.86 -48.25 -11.45
CA SER A 44 -8.60 -47.72 -12.61
C SER A 44 -9.16 -46.32 -12.34
N ILE A 45 -9.67 -46.10 -11.15
CA ILE A 45 -10.21 -44.82 -10.73
C ILE A 45 -9.10 -43.80 -10.56
N ASN A 46 -8.00 -44.14 -9.88
CA ASN A 46 -6.83 -43.24 -9.75
C ASN A 46 -6.30 -42.82 -11.13
N ALA A 47 -6.21 -43.74 -12.09
CA ALA A 47 -5.77 -43.41 -13.45
C ALA A 47 -6.76 -42.49 -14.20
N ILE A 48 -8.07 -42.62 -13.97
CA ILE A 48 -9.09 -41.72 -14.55
C ILE A 48 -9.00 -40.34 -13.93
N VAL A 49 -8.84 -40.25 -12.62
CA VAL A 49 -8.65 -38.97 -11.89
C VAL A 49 -7.38 -38.29 -12.38
N GLU A 50 -6.26 -39.01 -12.46
CA GLU A 50 -5.01 -38.47 -13.01
C GLU A 50 -5.20 -37.95 -14.43
N ALA A 51 -5.83 -38.70 -15.33
CA ALA A 51 -6.06 -38.25 -16.70
C ALA A 51 -6.96 -37.01 -16.79
N SER A 52 -7.82 -36.75 -15.80
CA SER A 52 -8.65 -35.57 -15.71
C SER A 52 -7.83 -34.32 -15.35
N LEU A 53 -6.86 -34.44 -14.43
CA LEU A 53 -6.15 -33.32 -13.80
C LEU A 53 -4.76 -33.07 -14.41
N ARG A 54 -4.07 -34.12 -14.86
CA ARG A 54 -2.69 -34.07 -15.29
C ARG A 54 -2.43 -33.07 -16.41
N GLY A 55 -1.41 -32.20 -16.20
CA GLY A 55 -0.89 -31.27 -17.21
C GLY A 55 -1.85 -30.14 -17.55
N LYS A 56 -2.74 -29.77 -16.64
CA LYS A 56 -3.74 -28.72 -16.85
C LYS A 56 -3.86 -27.84 -15.60
N ALA A 57 -4.00 -26.54 -15.81
CA ALA A 57 -4.40 -25.61 -14.74
C ALA A 57 -5.79 -26.00 -14.21
N THR A 58 -6.75 -26.18 -15.11
CA THR A 58 -8.10 -26.64 -14.76
C THR A 58 -8.51 -27.81 -15.65
N GLY A 59 -8.86 -28.93 -15.02
CA GLY A 59 -9.44 -30.13 -15.65
C GLY A 59 -10.93 -30.28 -15.37
N GLY A 60 -11.45 -31.49 -15.50
CA GLY A 60 -12.80 -31.81 -15.03
C GLY A 60 -12.82 -31.95 -13.51
N PRO A 61 -13.93 -31.58 -12.83
CA PRO A 61 -14.02 -31.67 -11.38
C PRO A 61 -13.85 -33.10 -10.88
N VAL A 62 -13.11 -33.26 -9.79
CA VAL A 62 -12.98 -34.51 -9.04
C VAL A 62 -13.63 -34.29 -7.68
N SER A 63 -14.76 -34.94 -7.43
CA SER A 63 -15.55 -34.79 -6.22
C SER A 63 -14.97 -35.63 -5.09
N LEU A 64 -14.73 -35.03 -3.94
CA LEU A 64 -14.22 -35.71 -2.74
C LEU A 64 -15.34 -36.27 -1.87
N GLY A 65 -16.59 -35.93 -2.14
CA GLY A 65 -17.74 -36.33 -1.33
C GLY A 65 -17.76 -35.61 0.02
N SER A 66 -18.46 -36.15 0.99
CA SER A 66 -18.62 -35.61 2.33
C SER A 66 -17.27 -35.47 3.06
N TYR A 67 -17.29 -34.96 4.30
CA TYR A 67 -16.11 -34.75 5.13
C TYR A 67 -15.14 -35.94 5.09
N GLY A 68 -13.85 -35.59 4.90
CA GLY A 68 -12.73 -36.51 4.98
C GLY A 68 -12.37 -37.24 3.69
N GLY A 69 -13.27 -37.31 2.69
CA GLY A 69 -12.92 -37.86 1.38
C GLY A 69 -11.79 -37.04 0.76
N TYR A 70 -10.79 -37.70 0.14
CA TYR A 70 -9.54 -37.04 -0.21
C TYR A 70 -8.95 -37.46 -1.56
N ILE A 71 -8.03 -36.64 -2.03
CA ILE A 71 -7.10 -36.90 -3.14
C ILE A 71 -5.67 -36.63 -2.69
N VAL A 72 -4.71 -37.43 -3.19
CA VAL A 72 -3.25 -37.18 -3.04
C VAL A 72 -2.62 -37.09 -4.41
N PHE A 73 -1.90 -36.00 -4.66
CA PHE A 73 -1.23 -35.76 -5.93
C PHE A 73 0.14 -35.09 -5.74
N GLY A 74 0.91 -34.97 -6.82
CA GLY A 74 2.19 -34.28 -6.87
C GLY A 74 2.54 -33.79 -8.26
N PHE A 75 3.60 -33.01 -8.33
CA PHE A 75 4.18 -32.47 -9.56
C PHE A 75 5.27 -33.42 -10.10
N ASP A 76 5.95 -33.07 -11.20
CA ASP A 76 7.07 -33.84 -11.73
C ASP A 76 8.43 -33.45 -11.09
N HIS A 77 8.38 -32.56 -10.10
CA HIS A 77 9.48 -32.04 -9.29
C HIS A 77 8.96 -31.72 -7.88
N PRO A 78 9.83 -31.57 -6.87
CA PRO A 78 9.47 -30.98 -5.58
C PRO A 78 9.05 -29.51 -5.77
N VAL A 79 7.98 -29.09 -5.13
CA VAL A 79 7.59 -27.67 -5.09
C VAL A 79 8.47 -27.00 -4.06
N ILE A 80 9.26 -26.05 -4.49
CA ILE A 80 10.18 -25.30 -3.62
C ILE A 80 9.39 -24.23 -2.87
N ASN A 81 9.61 -24.13 -1.55
CA ASN A 81 9.07 -23.06 -0.73
C ASN A 81 9.74 -21.76 -1.15
N LYS A 82 8.96 -20.87 -1.71
CA LYS A 82 9.34 -19.51 -2.05
C LYS A 82 8.61 -18.53 -1.16
N HIS A 83 9.07 -17.32 -1.23
CA HIS A 83 8.36 -16.25 -0.59
C HIS A 83 7.07 -15.95 -1.37
N GLY A 84 5.93 -15.85 -0.67
CA GLY A 84 4.61 -15.69 -1.29
C GLY A 84 3.86 -17.00 -1.48
N TYR A 85 2.90 -17.00 -2.39
CA TYR A 85 2.09 -18.20 -2.66
C TYR A 85 2.86 -19.19 -3.53
N ASP A 86 2.98 -20.45 -3.08
CA ASP A 86 3.72 -21.51 -3.77
C ASP A 86 2.83 -22.34 -4.69
N VAL A 87 1.62 -22.67 -4.24
CA VAL A 87 0.70 -23.55 -4.98
C VAL A 87 -0.69 -22.99 -4.98
N LYS A 88 -1.32 -23.00 -6.16
CA LYS A 88 -2.72 -22.71 -6.35
C LYS A 88 -3.50 -23.99 -6.69
N ILE A 89 -4.57 -24.28 -5.95
CA ILE A 89 -5.45 -25.42 -6.22
C ILE A 89 -6.80 -24.89 -6.69
N TYR A 90 -7.24 -25.34 -7.84
CA TYR A 90 -8.47 -24.90 -8.49
C TYR A 90 -9.65 -25.75 -8.06
N GLY A 91 -10.73 -25.10 -7.65
CA GLY A 91 -12.03 -25.69 -7.35
C GLY A 91 -13.14 -25.25 -8.32
N ASN A 92 -14.40 -25.30 -7.88
CA ASN A 92 -15.55 -24.81 -8.63
C ASN A 92 -16.39 -23.78 -7.86
N ALA A 93 -15.90 -23.27 -6.75
CA ALA A 93 -16.58 -22.25 -5.94
C ALA A 93 -17.02 -21.03 -6.77
N MET A 94 -18.19 -20.49 -6.45
CA MET A 94 -18.79 -19.37 -7.19
C MET A 94 -19.37 -18.32 -6.26
N GLN A 95 -19.17 -17.05 -6.60
CA GLN A 95 -19.86 -15.92 -5.97
C GLN A 95 -21.37 -15.96 -6.29
N SER A 96 -22.20 -15.71 -5.30
CA SER A 96 -23.64 -15.63 -5.49
C SER A 96 -24.04 -14.44 -6.36
N ALA A 97 -24.72 -14.71 -7.47
CA ALA A 97 -25.32 -13.64 -8.29
C ALA A 97 -26.59 -13.05 -7.66
N ALA A 98 -27.23 -13.76 -6.72
CA ALA A 98 -28.46 -13.32 -6.06
C ALA A 98 -28.21 -12.34 -4.90
N VAL A 99 -27.04 -12.42 -4.27
CA VAL A 99 -26.57 -11.56 -3.17
C VAL A 99 -25.11 -11.17 -3.43
N PRO A 100 -24.85 -10.36 -4.45
CA PRO A 100 -23.49 -10.05 -4.89
C PRO A 100 -22.66 -9.29 -3.85
N ASP A 101 -23.34 -8.64 -2.90
CA ASP A 101 -22.71 -7.84 -1.82
C ASP A 101 -22.31 -8.68 -0.59
N MET A 102 -22.61 -10.00 -0.60
CA MET A 102 -22.18 -10.91 0.46
C MET A 102 -21.04 -11.78 -0.07
N ALA A 103 -19.93 -11.86 0.67
CA ALA A 103 -18.82 -12.77 0.35
C ALA A 103 -19.27 -14.22 0.54
N GLY A 104 -19.53 -14.92 -0.58
CA GLY A 104 -20.05 -16.28 -0.56
C GLY A 104 -20.96 -16.58 -1.75
N GLY A 105 -21.46 -17.80 -1.78
CA GLY A 105 -22.36 -18.31 -2.83
C GLY A 105 -22.44 -19.81 -2.78
N SER A 106 -21.63 -20.51 -3.58
CA SER A 106 -21.33 -21.94 -3.47
C SER A 106 -19.88 -22.07 -3.04
N CYS A 107 -19.65 -22.59 -1.84
CA CYS A 107 -18.35 -22.70 -1.21
C CYS A 107 -18.28 -24.05 -0.50
N GLU A 108 -17.40 -24.94 -0.96
CA GLU A 108 -17.28 -26.33 -0.48
C GLU A 108 -15.83 -26.62 -0.02
N PRO A 109 -15.37 -25.99 1.07
CA PRO A 109 -13.96 -25.88 1.39
C PRO A 109 -13.29 -27.21 1.71
N GLY A 110 -12.05 -27.38 1.22
CA GLY A 110 -11.18 -28.50 1.50
C GLY A 110 -9.94 -28.08 2.30
N ILE A 111 -9.53 -28.90 3.27
CA ILE A 111 -8.25 -28.76 3.99
C ILE A 111 -7.12 -29.25 3.11
N ILE A 112 -5.99 -28.54 3.17
CA ILE A 112 -4.75 -28.87 2.47
C ILE A 112 -3.76 -29.49 3.46
N MET A 113 -3.16 -30.61 3.08
CA MET A 113 -2.01 -31.20 3.74
C MET A 113 -0.86 -31.27 2.75
N VAL A 114 0.35 -31.04 3.20
CA VAL A 114 1.57 -31.15 2.40
C VAL A 114 2.47 -32.23 2.96
N GLY A 115 3.11 -33.00 2.09
CA GLY A 115 3.98 -34.11 2.45
C GLY A 115 5.39 -33.94 1.95
N VAL A 116 6.38 -34.37 2.75
CA VAL A 116 7.78 -34.43 2.37
C VAL A 116 8.20 -35.87 2.24
N ASP A 117 8.77 -36.26 1.10
CA ASP A 117 9.30 -37.59 0.81
C ASP A 117 10.57 -37.85 1.62
N MET A 118 10.40 -38.38 2.82
CA MET A 118 11.52 -38.60 3.77
C MET A 118 12.40 -39.79 3.41
N ASP A 119 11.89 -40.75 2.65
CA ASP A 119 12.62 -41.97 2.28
C ASP A 119 13.14 -41.95 0.83
N GLY A 120 12.80 -40.92 0.06
CA GLY A 120 13.29 -40.65 -1.29
C GLY A 120 12.74 -41.66 -2.32
N ASN A 121 11.57 -42.26 -2.07
CA ASN A 121 11.02 -43.28 -2.95
C ASN A 121 10.11 -42.70 -4.05
N GLY A 122 9.75 -41.41 -3.99
CA GLY A 122 8.93 -40.69 -4.97
C GLY A 122 7.44 -41.02 -4.93
N VAL A 123 6.97 -41.69 -3.86
CA VAL A 123 5.56 -42.00 -3.64
C VAL A 123 5.19 -41.89 -2.17
N PRO A 124 3.99 -41.37 -1.84
CA PRO A 124 3.57 -41.26 -0.46
C PRO A 124 3.61 -42.58 0.29
N SER A 125 4.21 -42.59 1.45
CA SER A 125 4.44 -43.78 2.28
C SER A 125 4.21 -43.50 3.78
N ASP A 126 4.17 -44.56 4.60
CA ASP A 126 4.09 -44.44 6.07
C ASP A 126 5.38 -43.83 6.67
N GLY A 127 6.46 -43.72 5.89
CA GLY A 127 7.72 -43.11 6.30
C GLY A 127 7.74 -41.59 6.15
N ASP A 128 6.80 -41.03 5.41
CA ASP A 128 6.76 -39.62 5.08
C ASP A 128 6.10 -38.81 6.17
N LYS A 129 6.41 -37.51 6.20
CA LYS A 129 5.79 -36.56 7.12
C LYS A 129 4.78 -35.70 6.42
N TRP A 130 3.62 -35.56 7.05
CA TRP A 130 2.53 -34.75 6.60
C TRP A 130 2.26 -33.61 7.56
N TYR A 131 2.00 -32.42 6.99
CA TYR A 131 1.74 -31.19 7.71
C TYR A 131 0.44 -30.57 7.18
N GLU A 132 -0.36 -29.95 8.05
CA GLU A 132 -1.55 -29.21 7.63
C GLU A 132 -1.12 -27.78 7.24
N ILE A 133 -1.69 -27.24 6.18
CA ILE A 133 -1.62 -25.81 5.86
C ILE A 133 -2.61 -25.09 6.75
N LYS A 134 -2.13 -24.21 7.59
CA LYS A 134 -2.94 -23.45 8.55
C LYS A 134 -3.77 -22.39 7.83
N GLY A 135 -5.03 -22.71 7.54
CA GLY A 135 -5.97 -21.71 7.01
C GLY A 135 -6.35 -20.64 8.05
N THR A 136 -6.87 -19.53 7.59
CA THR A 136 -7.22 -18.36 8.42
C THR A 136 -8.28 -18.65 9.49
N ASP A 137 -9.13 -19.66 9.28
CA ASP A 137 -10.18 -20.07 10.22
C ASP A 137 -9.75 -21.24 11.15
N TYR A 138 -8.47 -21.60 11.18
CA TYR A 138 -7.93 -22.74 11.94
C TYR A 138 -8.38 -22.75 13.40
N ASP A 139 -8.37 -21.61 14.07
CA ASP A 139 -8.73 -21.50 15.50
C ASP A 139 -10.24 -21.71 15.76
N ARG A 140 -11.07 -21.70 14.68
CA ARG A 140 -12.51 -22.00 14.74
C ARG A 140 -12.83 -23.45 14.39
N CYS A 141 -11.82 -24.21 13.96
CA CYS A 141 -11.95 -25.59 13.54
C CYS A 141 -12.06 -26.57 14.72
N GLN A 142 -12.64 -27.73 14.42
CA GLN A 142 -12.58 -28.89 15.32
C GLN A 142 -11.42 -29.80 14.90
N HIS A 143 -10.35 -29.82 15.69
CA HIS A 143 -9.17 -30.62 15.41
C HIS A 143 -9.35 -32.07 15.89
N GLY A 144 -8.82 -33.01 15.10
CA GLY A 144 -8.93 -34.46 15.42
C GLY A 144 -10.36 -35.00 15.34
N PHE A 145 -11.22 -34.31 14.56
CA PHE A 145 -12.56 -34.85 14.27
C PHE A 145 -12.45 -36.15 13.50
N GLU A 146 -13.22 -37.16 13.92
CA GLU A 146 -13.28 -38.49 13.31
C GLU A 146 -14.72 -38.83 12.96
N VAL A 147 -14.94 -39.27 11.72
CA VAL A 147 -16.23 -39.76 11.25
C VAL A 147 -16.09 -41.11 10.62
N THR A 148 -17.05 -41.99 10.89
CA THR A 148 -17.18 -43.34 10.29
C THR A 148 -18.48 -43.43 9.55
N TYR A 149 -18.41 -43.66 8.24
CA TYR A 149 -19.57 -43.88 7.37
C TYR A 149 -19.84 -45.39 7.20
N PHE A 150 -21.12 -45.75 7.10
CA PHE A 150 -21.57 -47.14 6.89
C PHE A 150 -22.27 -47.29 5.55
N LYS A 151 -21.87 -48.28 4.77
CA LYS A 151 -22.43 -48.56 3.44
C LYS A 151 -23.96 -48.73 3.51
N PRO A 152 -24.74 -47.93 2.76
CA PRO A 152 -26.20 -48.03 2.81
C PRO A 152 -26.71 -49.30 2.18
N ASP A 153 -27.83 -49.78 2.68
CA ASP A 153 -28.62 -50.78 2.00
C ASP A 153 -29.51 -50.07 0.96
N GLU A 154 -29.19 -50.24 -0.33
CA GLU A 154 -29.91 -49.62 -1.44
C GLU A 154 -31.35 -50.13 -1.60
N ASP A 155 -31.65 -51.28 -1.03
CA ASP A 155 -32.99 -51.87 -1.03
C ASP A 155 -33.85 -51.41 0.16
N LYS A 156 -33.29 -50.68 1.11
CA LYS A 156 -34.02 -50.12 2.24
C LYS A 156 -35.07 -49.13 1.77
N PRO A 157 -36.32 -49.17 2.31
CA PRO A 157 -37.32 -48.15 2.05
C PRO A 157 -36.78 -46.75 2.39
N ARG A 158 -36.94 -45.80 1.48
CA ARG A 158 -36.54 -44.41 1.63
C ARG A 158 -37.41 -43.69 2.65
N VAL A 159 -36.82 -42.78 3.39
CA VAL A 159 -37.48 -41.91 4.36
C VAL A 159 -37.43 -40.49 3.82
N PRO A 160 -38.46 -39.98 3.12
CA PRO A 160 -38.43 -38.65 2.54
C PRO A 160 -38.53 -37.55 3.63
N HIS A 161 -37.92 -36.40 3.38
CA HIS A 161 -38.05 -35.27 4.25
C HIS A 161 -39.49 -34.74 4.28
N ALA A 162 -39.98 -34.37 5.46
CA ALA A 162 -41.39 -34.01 5.66
C ALA A 162 -41.81 -32.75 4.85
N SER A 163 -40.92 -31.77 4.69
CA SER A 163 -41.19 -30.46 4.05
C SER A 163 -40.45 -30.27 2.75
N TRP A 164 -39.23 -30.77 2.62
CA TRP A 164 -38.38 -30.55 1.46
C TRP A 164 -38.52 -31.72 0.46
N LYS A 165 -39.37 -31.54 -0.52
CA LYS A 165 -39.70 -32.61 -1.49
C LYS A 165 -38.53 -33.02 -2.37
N PHE A 166 -37.47 -32.23 -2.45
CA PHE A 166 -36.25 -32.55 -3.16
C PHE A 166 -35.33 -33.51 -2.38
N ILE A 167 -35.61 -33.78 -1.09
CA ILE A 167 -34.94 -34.83 -0.30
C ILE A 167 -35.81 -36.05 -0.27
N ASN A 168 -35.35 -37.14 -0.86
CA ASN A 168 -36.11 -38.38 -0.94
C ASN A 168 -35.69 -39.45 0.10
N ASP A 169 -34.56 -39.25 0.79
CA ASP A 169 -34.14 -40.12 1.87
C ASP A 169 -33.25 -39.36 2.90
N ILE A 170 -33.77 -39.13 4.10
CA ILE A 170 -33.06 -38.50 5.22
C ILE A 170 -32.30 -39.50 6.10
N GLU A 171 -32.36 -40.77 5.80
CA GLU A 171 -31.66 -41.87 6.50
C GLU A 171 -30.81 -42.70 5.54
N TYR A 172 -30.13 -42.05 4.57
CA TYR A 172 -29.48 -42.77 3.49
C TYR A 172 -28.12 -43.34 3.87
N VAL A 173 -27.05 -42.52 4.02
CA VAL A 173 -25.75 -43.02 4.47
C VAL A 173 -25.57 -42.69 5.93
N HIS A 174 -25.63 -43.68 6.79
CA HIS A 174 -25.42 -43.49 8.23
C HIS A 174 -23.95 -43.18 8.52
N TRP A 175 -23.74 -42.26 9.43
CA TRP A 175 -22.42 -41.99 9.97
C TRP A 175 -22.42 -41.83 11.51
N THR A 176 -21.27 -42.14 12.14
CA THR A 176 -20.99 -41.82 13.54
C THR A 176 -19.71 -41.00 13.66
N SER A 177 -19.59 -40.20 14.73
CA SER A 177 -18.41 -39.37 14.96
C SER A 177 -17.98 -39.36 16.42
N ASN A 178 -16.78 -38.83 16.68
CA ASN A 178 -16.27 -38.58 18.02
C ASN A 178 -16.76 -37.25 18.62
N ASP A 179 -17.60 -36.49 17.91
CA ASP A 179 -18.22 -35.26 18.41
C ASP A 179 -19.39 -35.59 19.34
N ALA A 180 -19.32 -35.16 20.60
CA ALA A 180 -20.39 -35.42 21.58
C ALA A 180 -21.70 -34.73 21.24
N ASP A 181 -21.66 -33.59 20.55
CA ASP A 181 -22.83 -32.80 20.15
C ASP A 181 -23.46 -33.29 18.84
N ALA A 182 -22.69 -34.02 18.05
CA ALA A 182 -23.11 -34.58 16.76
C ALA A 182 -22.54 -36.00 16.56
N SER A 183 -22.84 -36.91 17.47
CA SER A 183 -22.26 -38.25 17.53
C SER A 183 -22.72 -39.21 16.43
N SER A 184 -23.82 -38.91 15.74
CA SER A 184 -24.32 -39.71 14.58
C SER A 184 -25.30 -38.89 13.73
N GLY A 185 -25.42 -39.28 12.47
CA GLY A 185 -26.34 -38.64 11.52
C GLY A 185 -26.36 -39.38 10.18
N TYR A 186 -26.80 -38.71 9.16
CA TYR A 186 -26.92 -39.29 7.81
C TYR A 186 -26.47 -38.28 6.76
N VAL A 187 -25.82 -38.76 5.71
CA VAL A 187 -25.77 -38.07 4.43
C VAL A 187 -27.10 -38.30 3.71
N TRP A 188 -27.84 -37.24 3.45
CA TRP A 188 -29.16 -37.31 2.87
C TRP A 188 -29.10 -37.51 1.36
N ARG A 189 -30.09 -38.19 0.79
CA ARG A 189 -30.21 -38.39 -0.66
C ARG A 189 -31.23 -37.43 -1.25
N ASN A 190 -30.82 -36.71 -2.30
CA ASN A 190 -31.76 -35.84 -3.00
C ASN A 190 -32.39 -36.51 -4.24
N THR A 191 -33.39 -35.86 -4.82
CA THR A 191 -34.11 -36.37 -5.99
C THR A 191 -33.36 -36.10 -7.29
N PHE A 192 -32.42 -35.19 -7.30
CA PHE A 192 -31.66 -34.79 -8.49
C PHE A 192 -30.54 -35.79 -8.79
N HIS A 193 -30.02 -36.45 -7.73
CA HIS A 193 -28.92 -37.40 -7.78
C HIS A 193 -29.43 -38.77 -7.28
N SER A 194 -29.83 -39.62 -8.21
CA SER A 194 -30.45 -40.92 -7.87
C SER A 194 -29.45 -42.10 -7.80
N GLN A 195 -28.19 -41.87 -8.24
CA GLN A 195 -27.15 -42.90 -8.18
C GLN A 195 -26.71 -43.17 -6.72
N PRO A 196 -26.02 -44.30 -6.47
CA PRO A 196 -25.44 -44.59 -5.16
C PRO A 196 -24.39 -43.52 -4.79
N TYR A 197 -24.37 -43.12 -3.51
CA TYR A 197 -23.38 -42.19 -2.96
C TYR A 197 -22.14 -42.90 -2.43
N TRP A 198 -22.25 -44.22 -2.14
CA TRP A 198 -21.07 -45.01 -1.76
C TRP A 198 -20.15 -45.22 -2.95
N PRO A 199 -18.80 -45.09 -2.80
CA PRO A 199 -17.87 -45.38 -3.91
C PRO A 199 -18.01 -46.84 -4.37
N LEU A 200 -18.47 -47.08 -5.61
CA LEU A 200 -18.86 -48.42 -6.06
C LEU A 200 -17.69 -49.37 -6.34
N TRP A 201 -16.48 -48.87 -6.40
CA TRP A 201 -15.24 -49.67 -6.52
C TRP A 201 -14.65 -50.08 -5.17
N ILE A 202 -15.19 -49.58 -4.05
CA ILE A 202 -14.77 -49.90 -2.71
C ILE A 202 -15.60 -51.06 -2.17
N GLU A 203 -14.96 -52.15 -1.83
CA GLU A 203 -15.60 -53.35 -1.26
C GLU A 203 -15.93 -53.18 0.22
N ASP A 204 -15.14 -52.38 0.94
CA ASP A 204 -15.39 -52.10 2.35
C ASP A 204 -16.79 -51.55 2.61
N THR A 205 -17.33 -51.94 3.74
CA THR A 205 -18.69 -51.52 4.16
C THR A 205 -18.60 -50.40 5.19
N VAL A 206 -17.41 -49.98 5.58
CA VAL A 206 -17.11 -48.94 6.56
C VAL A 206 -15.95 -48.08 6.05
N LEU A 207 -16.11 -46.79 6.08
CA LEU A 207 -15.04 -45.82 5.77
C LEU A 207 -14.88 -44.87 6.95
N THR A 208 -13.65 -44.71 7.46
CA THR A 208 -13.35 -43.83 8.58
C THR A 208 -12.34 -42.80 8.14
N PHE A 209 -12.63 -41.52 8.42
CA PHE A 209 -11.77 -40.39 8.12
C PHE A 209 -11.52 -39.58 9.39
N ARG A 210 -10.33 -38.97 9.47
CA ARG A 210 -9.92 -38.15 10.60
C ARG A 210 -9.11 -36.94 10.12
N GLY A 211 -9.33 -35.79 10.73
CA GLY A 211 -8.60 -34.56 10.40
C GLY A 211 -9.17 -33.33 11.10
N THR A 212 -8.85 -32.16 10.60
CA THR A 212 -9.43 -30.88 10.98
C THR A 212 -10.76 -30.68 10.27
N ARG A 213 -11.80 -30.25 10.99
CA ARG A 213 -13.12 -29.96 10.46
C ARG A 213 -13.45 -28.49 10.60
N LEU A 214 -13.80 -27.85 9.50
CA LEU A 214 -14.38 -26.51 9.49
C LEU A 214 -15.81 -26.52 10.05
N PRO A 215 -16.25 -25.42 10.69
CA PRO A 215 -17.64 -25.31 11.13
C PRO A 215 -18.59 -25.36 9.92
N ASN A 216 -19.79 -25.93 10.12
CA ASN A 216 -20.84 -25.87 9.11
C ASN A 216 -21.21 -24.41 8.81
N SER A 217 -21.34 -24.05 7.55
CA SER A 217 -21.54 -22.67 7.09
C SER A 217 -22.76 -22.44 6.22
N SER A 218 -23.42 -23.49 5.75
CA SER A 218 -24.59 -23.40 4.85
C SER A 218 -25.79 -22.74 5.53
N VAL A 219 -26.34 -21.69 4.92
CA VAL A 219 -27.47 -20.89 5.44
C VAL A 219 -28.67 -20.95 4.49
N ASP A 220 -29.84 -21.35 4.99
CA ASP A 220 -31.08 -21.24 4.24
C ASP A 220 -31.66 -19.82 4.28
N MET A 221 -31.47 -19.09 3.19
CA MET A 221 -31.98 -17.72 3.00
C MET A 221 -33.47 -17.66 2.69
N SER A 222 -34.13 -18.82 2.53
CA SER A 222 -35.57 -18.92 2.18
C SER A 222 -36.50 -18.93 3.40
N GLY A 223 -35.97 -18.78 4.61
CA GLY A 223 -36.75 -18.80 5.85
C GLY A 223 -37.28 -20.21 6.21
N GLY A 224 -36.52 -21.26 5.97
CA GLY A 224 -36.83 -22.64 6.32
C GLY A 224 -37.49 -23.43 5.20
N ASN A 225 -37.70 -22.88 4.01
CA ASN A 225 -38.25 -23.59 2.86
C ASN A 225 -37.23 -24.45 2.12
N GLY A 226 -35.92 -24.27 2.40
CA GLY A 226 -34.85 -25.04 1.82
C GLY A 226 -34.54 -24.74 0.34
N ASN A 227 -35.11 -23.67 -0.24
CA ASN A 227 -35.02 -23.37 -1.67
C ASN A 227 -33.99 -22.36 -2.08
N ASN A 228 -33.37 -21.65 -1.11
CA ASN A 228 -32.38 -20.64 -1.38
C ASN A 228 -31.29 -20.73 -0.34
N TRP A 229 -30.15 -21.24 -0.74
CA TRP A 229 -29.02 -21.49 0.15
C TRP A 229 -27.84 -20.58 -0.20
N PHE A 230 -27.07 -20.24 0.81
CA PHE A 230 -25.89 -19.41 0.72
C PHE A 230 -24.77 -19.99 1.61
N GLN A 231 -23.60 -20.11 1.06
CA GLN A 231 -22.40 -20.56 1.78
C GLN A 231 -21.41 -19.40 1.82
N PRO A 232 -21.17 -18.79 2.99
CA PRO A 232 -20.13 -17.78 3.17
C PRO A 232 -18.77 -18.36 2.84
N PHE A 233 -17.91 -17.57 2.19
CA PHE A 233 -16.51 -17.91 2.04
C PHE A 233 -15.81 -17.89 3.39
N PHE A 234 -14.89 -18.83 3.59
CA PHE A 234 -13.87 -18.76 4.63
C PHE A 234 -12.73 -17.86 4.13
N GLY A 235 -11.74 -17.59 5.00
CA GLY A 235 -10.55 -16.90 4.57
C GLY A 235 -9.62 -17.78 3.70
N GLU A 236 -8.34 -17.50 3.67
CA GLU A 236 -7.34 -18.17 2.83
C GLU A 236 -6.89 -19.53 3.41
N GLY A 237 -6.24 -20.34 2.57
CA GLY A 237 -5.68 -21.64 2.96
C GLY A 237 -6.64 -22.81 2.84
N TYR A 238 -7.69 -22.70 2.02
CA TYR A 238 -8.66 -23.74 1.73
C TYR A 238 -8.89 -23.87 0.23
N VAL A 239 -9.09 -25.11 -0.24
CA VAL A 239 -9.44 -25.41 -1.63
C VAL A 239 -10.93 -25.24 -1.83
N ASP A 240 -11.39 -24.87 -3.03
CA ASP A 240 -12.82 -24.77 -3.40
C ASP A 240 -13.64 -23.85 -2.49
N ASN A 241 -12.97 -22.87 -1.96
CA ASN A 241 -13.48 -21.87 -1.03
C ASN A 241 -13.80 -20.56 -1.72
N LEU A 242 -12.88 -20.08 -2.53
CA LEU A 242 -13.02 -18.84 -3.32
C LEU A 242 -13.18 -19.17 -4.81
N PRO A 243 -13.87 -18.32 -5.59
CA PRO A 243 -13.84 -18.45 -7.05
C PRO A 243 -12.39 -18.45 -7.56
N ASN A 244 -12.08 -19.28 -8.55
CA ASN A 244 -10.72 -19.48 -9.07
C ASN A 244 -9.98 -18.16 -9.46
N GLY A 245 -10.71 -17.12 -9.84
CA GLY A 245 -10.14 -15.80 -10.12
C GLY A 245 -9.84 -14.95 -8.88
N GLN A 246 -10.26 -15.39 -7.69
CA GLN A 246 -10.06 -14.73 -6.40
C GLN A 246 -9.21 -15.59 -5.45
N GLU A 247 -9.01 -16.87 -5.79
CA GLU A 247 -8.18 -17.81 -5.04
C GLU A 247 -6.70 -17.49 -5.31
N PRO A 248 -5.91 -17.05 -4.31
CA PRO A 248 -4.51 -16.71 -4.54
C PRO A 248 -3.61 -17.94 -4.52
N GLY A 249 -3.97 -18.99 -3.77
CA GLY A 249 -3.17 -20.16 -3.47
C GLY A 249 -2.84 -20.27 -1.98
N PHE A 250 -1.87 -21.11 -1.66
CA PHE A 250 -1.33 -21.25 -0.30
C PHE A 250 0.18 -21.16 -0.26
N MET A 251 0.72 -20.76 0.88
CA MET A 251 2.16 -20.74 1.14
C MET A 251 2.57 -22.01 1.89
N ILE A 252 3.69 -22.59 1.52
CA ILE A 252 4.29 -23.73 2.25
C ILE A 252 4.66 -23.29 3.68
N ASP A 253 4.99 -22.02 3.89
CA ASP A 253 5.25 -21.45 5.21
C ASP A 253 4.07 -21.54 6.20
N TRP A 254 2.86 -21.78 5.71
CA TRP A 254 1.69 -22.00 6.58
C TRP A 254 1.62 -23.44 7.12
N ALA A 255 2.60 -24.29 6.85
CA ALA A 255 2.66 -25.64 7.35
C ALA A 255 2.78 -25.68 8.87
N ILE A 256 1.95 -26.51 9.51
CA ILE A 256 1.95 -26.72 10.95
C ILE A 256 2.05 -28.20 11.30
N ASP A 257 2.60 -28.47 12.48
CA ASP A 257 2.64 -29.80 13.06
C ASP A 257 1.28 -30.21 13.69
N GLU A 258 1.19 -31.42 14.21
CA GLU A 258 -0.01 -31.95 14.89
C GLU A 258 -0.43 -31.14 16.15
N ASN A 259 0.42 -30.27 16.66
CA ASN A 259 0.17 -29.40 17.82
C ASN A 259 -0.18 -27.97 17.40
N GLY A 260 -0.21 -27.68 16.08
CA GLY A 260 -0.49 -26.35 15.52
C GLY A 260 0.73 -25.41 15.51
N ASN A 261 1.94 -25.92 15.76
CA ASN A 261 3.16 -25.12 15.69
C ASN A 261 3.66 -25.03 14.23
N PRO A 262 4.13 -23.86 13.78
CA PRO A 262 4.74 -23.69 12.46
C PRO A 262 5.92 -24.63 12.24
N VAL A 263 6.02 -25.17 11.03
CA VAL A 263 7.12 -26.05 10.61
C VAL A 263 7.79 -25.46 9.37
N PRO A 264 9.06 -25.08 9.45
CA PRO A 264 9.78 -24.59 8.27
C PRO A 264 10.04 -25.79 7.33
N LEU A 265 9.60 -25.67 6.09
CA LEU A 265 9.82 -26.65 5.03
C LEU A 265 10.51 -25.95 3.87
N ASP A 266 11.58 -26.53 3.35
CA ASP A 266 12.29 -26.01 2.17
C ASP A 266 11.54 -26.35 0.87
N HIS A 267 10.76 -27.42 0.89
CA HIS A 267 9.98 -27.90 -0.25
C HIS A 267 8.88 -28.87 0.21
N ILE A 268 8.00 -29.22 -0.71
CA ILE A 268 7.02 -30.30 -0.56
C ILE A 268 7.05 -31.20 -1.80
N ASP A 269 6.76 -32.50 -1.59
CA ASP A 269 6.72 -33.51 -2.68
C ASP A 269 5.29 -33.94 -3.00
N PHE A 270 4.40 -33.90 -1.98
CA PHE A 270 3.05 -34.40 -2.09
C PHE A 270 2.04 -33.39 -1.52
N ILE A 271 0.87 -33.36 -2.13
CA ILE A 271 -0.26 -32.57 -1.63
C ILE A 271 -1.46 -33.50 -1.44
N LYS A 272 -2.11 -33.40 -0.29
CA LYS A 272 -3.38 -34.07 -0.01
C LYS A 272 -4.45 -33.02 0.25
N VAL A 273 -5.56 -33.14 -0.44
CA VAL A 273 -6.77 -32.31 -0.19
C VAL A 273 -7.87 -33.22 0.30
N TYR A 274 -8.56 -32.80 1.38
CA TYR A 274 -9.76 -33.52 1.81
C TYR A 274 -10.91 -32.54 2.14
N CYS A 275 -12.17 -33.01 1.91
CA CYS A 275 -13.35 -32.22 2.21
C CYS A 275 -13.40 -31.82 3.70
N ALA A 276 -13.51 -30.54 3.99
CA ALA A 276 -13.36 -29.98 5.32
C ALA A 276 -14.67 -29.94 6.14
N GLN A 277 -15.83 -30.14 5.53
CA GLN A 277 -17.12 -29.94 6.19
C GLN A 277 -17.97 -31.21 6.17
N LEU A 278 -18.69 -31.45 7.27
CA LEU A 278 -19.81 -32.40 7.33
C LEU A 278 -21.10 -31.58 7.40
N ASP A 279 -21.48 -30.98 6.27
CA ASP A 279 -22.56 -30.00 6.15
C ASP A 279 -23.50 -30.37 5.00
N TYR A 280 -24.65 -29.72 4.95
CA TYR A 280 -25.68 -29.97 3.97
C TYR A 280 -26.29 -28.67 3.45
N CYS A 281 -26.23 -28.46 2.15
CA CYS A 281 -26.66 -27.24 1.48
C CYS A 281 -27.98 -27.42 0.72
N GLY A 282 -29.02 -27.81 1.43
CA GLY A 282 -30.38 -27.91 0.94
C GLY A 282 -30.55 -28.74 -0.33
N TRP A 283 -31.07 -28.13 -1.39
CA TRP A 283 -31.30 -28.83 -2.66
C TRP A 283 -30.03 -29.15 -3.45
N LEU A 284 -28.91 -28.41 -3.11
CA LEU A 284 -27.60 -28.71 -3.71
C LEU A 284 -27.04 -30.06 -3.19
N GLY A 285 -27.38 -30.47 -1.96
CA GLY A 285 -26.95 -31.75 -1.40
C GLY A 285 -25.95 -31.57 -0.25
N GLU A 286 -25.11 -32.58 -0.04
CA GLU A 286 -24.01 -32.49 0.90
C GLU A 286 -22.94 -31.56 0.35
N VAL A 287 -22.18 -30.94 1.25
CA VAL A 287 -20.98 -30.16 0.91
C VAL A 287 -19.88 -31.13 0.52
N SER A 288 -19.36 -30.98 -0.70
CA SER A 288 -18.38 -31.87 -1.32
C SER A 288 -17.34 -31.04 -2.04
N THR A 289 -16.13 -30.99 -1.52
CA THR A 289 -15.01 -30.30 -2.17
C THR A 289 -14.70 -30.89 -3.54
N GLU A 290 -14.56 -30.05 -4.55
CA GLU A 290 -14.14 -30.42 -5.89
C GLU A 290 -12.71 -29.94 -6.17
N VAL A 291 -11.84 -30.85 -6.65
CA VAL A 291 -10.52 -30.50 -7.15
C VAL A 291 -10.54 -30.51 -8.68
N CYS A 292 -10.29 -29.35 -9.28
CA CYS A 292 -10.27 -29.15 -10.72
C CYS A 292 -8.85 -29.12 -11.32
N GLY A 293 -7.83 -28.97 -10.52
CA GLY A 293 -6.42 -28.89 -10.92
C GLY A 293 -5.55 -28.24 -9.86
N ALA A 294 -4.26 -28.18 -10.11
CA ALA A 294 -3.32 -27.41 -9.31
C ALA A 294 -2.17 -26.89 -10.17
N GLU A 295 -1.57 -25.80 -9.71
CA GLU A 295 -0.48 -25.12 -10.36
C GLU A 295 0.60 -24.77 -9.31
N ASP A 296 1.83 -25.24 -9.56
CA ASP A 296 3.02 -24.70 -8.93
C ASP A 296 3.29 -23.31 -9.52
N LEU A 297 3.36 -22.31 -8.69
CA LEU A 297 3.53 -20.91 -9.11
C LEU A 297 5.00 -20.59 -9.44
N HIS A 298 5.94 -21.48 -9.06
CA HIS A 298 7.39 -21.31 -9.20
C HIS A 298 8.09 -22.58 -9.76
N PRO A 299 7.63 -23.19 -10.87
CA PRO A 299 8.03 -24.56 -11.26
C PRO A 299 9.52 -24.75 -11.56
N ASP A 300 10.21 -23.68 -11.90
CA ASP A 300 11.66 -23.71 -12.20
C ASP A 300 12.50 -23.12 -11.04
N ALA A 301 11.93 -22.95 -9.83
CA ALA A 301 12.62 -22.37 -8.70
C ALA A 301 13.73 -23.27 -8.15
N GLU A 302 14.85 -22.67 -7.75
CA GLU A 302 15.90 -23.33 -6.97
C GLU A 302 15.62 -23.09 -5.47
N ALA A 303 16.08 -24.01 -4.60
CA ALA A 303 15.95 -23.86 -3.16
C ALA A 303 16.78 -22.66 -2.69
N ASP A 304 16.12 -21.67 -2.14
CA ASP A 304 16.75 -20.53 -1.47
C ASP A 304 16.92 -20.82 0.04
N GLU A 305 17.62 -19.92 0.74
CA GLU A 305 17.60 -19.94 2.21
C GLU A 305 16.14 -19.82 2.69
N PRO A 306 15.74 -20.53 3.74
CA PRO A 306 14.37 -20.44 4.28
C PRO A 306 13.98 -18.99 4.53
N GLY A 307 12.81 -18.60 4.05
CA GLY A 307 12.25 -17.28 4.33
C GLY A 307 12.07 -17.04 5.83
N PRO A 308 11.91 -15.80 6.28
CA PRO A 308 11.61 -15.51 7.68
C PRO A 308 10.31 -16.21 8.06
N GLY A 309 10.32 -16.90 9.21
CA GLY A 309 9.16 -17.64 9.70
C GLY A 309 7.96 -16.73 9.99
N PRO A 310 6.74 -17.31 10.13
CA PRO A 310 5.54 -16.52 10.41
C PRO A 310 5.71 -15.68 11.67
N GLY A 311 5.81 -14.37 11.53
CA GLY A 311 5.94 -13.40 12.63
C GLY A 311 7.16 -12.50 12.60
N ASP A 312 8.22 -12.85 11.84
CA ASP A 312 9.42 -12.02 11.67
C ASP A 312 9.43 -11.27 10.31
N TYR A 313 8.32 -11.31 9.60
CA TYR A 313 8.18 -10.73 8.28
C TYR A 313 8.17 -9.20 8.32
N THR A 314 9.04 -8.58 7.53
CA THR A 314 9.11 -7.12 7.38
C THR A 314 9.01 -6.70 5.93
N PHE A 315 8.20 -5.67 5.68
CA PHE A 315 7.96 -5.07 4.36
C PHE A 315 8.85 -3.84 4.15
N THR A 316 10.15 -4.00 4.37
CA THR A 316 11.10 -2.89 4.37
C THR A 316 12.03 -2.86 3.17
N ASN A 317 12.07 -3.92 2.35
CA ASN A 317 12.93 -4.02 1.17
C ASN A 317 12.11 -4.26 -0.10
N GLY A 318 11.32 -3.25 -0.49
CA GLY A 318 10.43 -3.38 -1.64
C GLY A 318 9.48 -2.20 -1.82
N ILE A 319 8.37 -2.40 -2.52
CA ILE A 319 7.36 -1.38 -2.82
C ILE A 319 5.99 -1.85 -2.32
N ILE A 320 5.31 -1.03 -1.54
CA ILE A 320 3.92 -1.27 -1.12
C ILE A 320 3.00 -0.60 -2.15
N PHE A 321 2.14 -1.36 -2.80
CA PHE A 321 1.12 -0.87 -3.71
C PHE A 321 -0.22 -0.80 -3.00
N VAL A 322 -0.81 0.40 -2.98
CA VAL A 322 -2.15 0.65 -2.44
C VAL A 322 -3.15 0.45 -3.57
N ASN A 323 -4.07 -0.47 -3.40
CA ASN A 323 -5.08 -0.82 -4.39
C ASN A 323 -6.47 -0.37 -3.96
N GLU A 324 -7.21 0.24 -4.89
CA GLU A 324 -8.62 0.60 -4.66
C GLU A 324 -9.54 -0.60 -4.64
N ASP A 325 -9.21 -1.61 -5.41
CA ASP A 325 -10.05 -2.74 -5.75
C ASP A 325 -11.38 -2.33 -6.40
N ARG A 326 -12.24 -3.29 -6.68
CA ARG A 326 -13.50 -3.01 -7.34
C ARG A 326 -14.47 -2.31 -6.38
N TYR A 327 -14.82 -1.07 -6.69
CA TYR A 327 -15.86 -0.35 -5.98
C TYR A 327 -17.18 -1.14 -5.95
N GLY A 328 -17.75 -1.31 -4.79
CA GLY A 328 -18.98 -2.04 -4.55
C GLY A 328 -18.73 -3.35 -3.80
N PRO A 329 -18.24 -4.41 -4.45
CA PRO A 329 -18.06 -5.72 -3.79
C PRO A 329 -16.81 -5.82 -2.94
N ASN A 330 -15.73 -5.08 -3.27
CA ASN A 330 -14.43 -5.27 -2.63
C ASN A 330 -14.03 -4.09 -1.74
N GLN A 331 -13.24 -4.37 -0.75
CA GLN A 331 -12.50 -3.40 0.05
C GLN A 331 -11.09 -3.29 -0.54
N GLY A 332 -10.39 -2.16 -0.28
CA GLY A 332 -9.05 -1.97 -0.78
C GLY A 332 -8.06 -2.99 -0.21
N SER A 333 -6.97 -3.19 -0.91
CA SER A 333 -5.92 -4.13 -0.56
C SER A 333 -4.53 -3.52 -0.66
N LEU A 334 -3.53 -4.25 -0.16
CA LEU A 334 -2.11 -3.93 -0.37
C LEU A 334 -1.44 -5.09 -1.07
N ASN A 335 -0.66 -4.78 -2.11
CA ASN A 335 0.30 -5.71 -2.68
C ASN A 335 1.72 -5.21 -2.35
N TYR A 336 2.67 -6.11 -2.31
CA TYR A 336 4.06 -5.80 -2.01
C TYR A 336 4.98 -6.39 -3.07
N TYR A 337 5.81 -5.57 -3.69
CA TYR A 337 6.86 -6.03 -4.57
C TYR A 337 8.16 -6.15 -3.79
N ASN A 338 8.63 -7.36 -3.62
CA ASN A 338 9.82 -7.69 -2.84
C ASN A 338 11.06 -7.64 -3.72
N TYR A 339 12.08 -6.87 -3.34
CA TYR A 339 13.32 -6.74 -4.12
C TYR A 339 14.24 -7.95 -3.99
N ASP A 340 14.23 -8.63 -2.85
CA ASP A 340 15.13 -9.77 -2.65
C ASP A 340 14.75 -10.95 -3.54
N TYR A 341 13.44 -11.12 -3.75
CA TYR A 341 12.90 -12.24 -4.53
C TYR A 341 12.45 -11.84 -5.92
N ASP A 342 12.42 -10.53 -6.23
CA ASP A 342 11.95 -9.98 -7.51
C ASP A 342 10.50 -10.37 -7.85
N GLU A 343 9.63 -10.48 -6.83
CA GLU A 343 8.27 -11.00 -6.92
C GLU A 343 7.21 -10.08 -6.32
N MET A 344 5.97 -10.23 -6.80
CA MET A 344 4.80 -9.52 -6.30
C MET A 344 4.04 -10.41 -5.32
N GLU A 345 3.90 -9.94 -4.11
CA GLU A 345 3.07 -10.54 -3.07
C GLU A 345 1.71 -9.84 -3.03
N TYR A 346 0.66 -10.63 -2.95
CA TYR A 346 -0.70 -10.12 -3.08
C TYR A 346 -1.42 -10.12 -1.73
N ASN A 347 -2.31 -9.15 -1.54
CA ASN A 347 -3.17 -9.05 -0.35
C ASN A 347 -2.42 -9.07 0.99
N VAL A 348 -1.19 -8.56 1.03
CA VAL A 348 -0.33 -8.61 2.23
C VAL A 348 -0.99 -8.01 3.48
N TYR A 349 -1.88 -7.03 3.31
CA TYR A 349 -2.66 -6.51 4.44
C TYR A 349 -3.58 -7.57 5.06
N ALA A 350 -4.32 -8.31 4.25
CA ALA A 350 -5.25 -9.33 4.73
C ALA A 350 -4.51 -10.50 5.40
N ILE A 351 -3.34 -10.86 4.88
CA ILE A 351 -2.46 -11.89 5.46
C ILE A 351 -2.03 -11.49 6.87
N VAL A 352 -1.56 -10.25 7.01
CA VAL A 352 -1.04 -9.75 8.30
C VAL A 352 -2.16 -9.40 9.30
N ASN A 353 -3.33 -9.00 8.80
CA ASN A 353 -4.46 -8.50 9.59
C ASN A 353 -5.78 -9.24 9.27
N PRO A 354 -5.87 -10.55 9.51
CA PRO A 354 -7.00 -11.37 9.07
C PRO A 354 -8.34 -10.96 9.68
N ASP A 355 -8.32 -10.32 10.86
CA ASP A 355 -9.52 -9.90 11.59
C ASP A 355 -9.99 -8.48 11.26
N THR A 356 -9.28 -7.75 10.41
CA THR A 356 -9.58 -6.36 10.06
C THR A 356 -9.63 -6.19 8.55
N LYS A 357 -10.27 -5.10 8.11
CA LYS A 357 -10.40 -4.78 6.69
C LYS A 357 -10.10 -3.32 6.45
N LEU A 358 -9.49 -3.03 5.31
CA LEU A 358 -9.41 -1.66 4.78
C LEU A 358 -10.80 -1.19 4.35
N GLY A 359 -10.97 0.09 4.17
CA GLY A 359 -12.21 0.64 3.63
C GLY A 359 -12.35 0.38 2.13
N VAL A 360 -13.47 0.80 1.59
CA VAL A 360 -13.73 0.73 0.14
C VAL A 360 -13.03 1.89 -0.56
N THR A 361 -12.39 1.59 -1.67
CA THR A 361 -11.63 2.56 -2.45
C THR A 361 -10.52 3.19 -1.59
N THR A 362 -9.57 2.36 -1.18
CA THR A 362 -8.34 2.81 -0.50
C THR A 362 -7.43 3.43 -1.55
N GLN A 363 -7.24 4.75 -1.48
CA GLN A 363 -6.60 5.51 -2.55
C GLN A 363 -5.33 6.22 -2.13
N PHE A 364 -5.09 6.38 -0.86
CA PHE A 364 -4.00 7.19 -0.36
C PHE A 364 -3.21 6.46 0.72
N GLY A 365 -1.88 6.52 0.61
CA GLY A 365 -0.94 6.01 1.58
C GLY A 365 0.15 7.04 1.88
N GLN A 366 0.44 7.28 3.15
CA GLN A 366 1.59 8.08 3.57
C GLN A 366 2.35 7.38 4.68
N LEU A 367 3.64 7.23 4.48
CA LEU A 367 4.58 6.78 5.50
C LEU A 367 5.06 8.00 6.30
N TYR A 368 5.11 7.89 7.62
CA TYR A 368 5.72 8.89 8.49
C TYR A 368 6.20 8.24 9.80
N GLY A 369 7.49 8.28 10.02
CA GLY A 369 8.12 7.57 11.12
C GLY A 369 7.86 6.06 11.04
N ASN A 370 7.33 5.49 12.11
CA ASN A 370 7.03 4.06 12.19
C ASN A 370 5.58 3.72 11.76
N HIS A 371 4.87 4.63 11.11
CA HIS A 371 3.48 4.44 10.74
C HIS A 371 3.25 4.58 9.23
N LEU A 372 2.44 3.67 8.68
CA LEU A 372 1.82 3.80 7.38
C LEU A 372 0.35 4.17 7.58
N PHE A 373 -0.04 5.34 7.09
CA PHE A 373 -1.40 5.86 7.14
C PHE A 373 -2.10 5.61 5.81
N LEU A 374 -3.17 4.83 5.82
CA LEU A 374 -3.96 4.52 4.63
C LEU A 374 -5.33 5.19 4.75
N VAL A 375 -5.75 5.90 3.69
CA VAL A 375 -7.05 6.57 3.64
C VAL A 375 -7.91 5.95 2.56
N SER A 376 -9.11 5.50 2.97
CA SER A 376 -10.16 5.01 2.09
C SER A 376 -11.30 6.02 2.00
N LYS A 377 -12.00 6.04 0.88
CA LYS A 377 -13.18 6.89 0.73
C LYS A 377 -14.26 6.53 1.73
N GLN A 378 -14.63 5.26 1.80
CA GLN A 378 -15.76 4.78 2.58
C GLN A 378 -15.40 3.58 3.44
N ALA A 379 -16.15 3.36 4.52
CA ALA A 379 -15.98 2.16 5.33
C ALA A 379 -16.56 0.90 4.64
N ASN A 380 -17.64 1.08 3.88
CA ASN A 380 -18.21 0.10 2.95
C ASN A 380 -19.07 0.82 1.89
N THR A 381 -19.56 0.11 0.89
CA THR A 381 -20.41 0.66 -0.18
C THR A 381 -21.83 0.95 0.24
N SER A 382 -22.27 0.37 1.34
CA SER A 382 -23.62 0.51 1.88
C SER A 382 -23.56 0.54 3.40
N GLU A 383 -23.34 1.71 3.96
CA GLU A 383 -23.31 1.90 5.43
C GLU A 383 -24.60 1.45 6.12
N ALA A 384 -25.69 1.32 5.38
CA ALA A 384 -26.99 0.88 5.88
C ALA A 384 -27.19 -0.65 5.83
N SER A 385 -26.35 -1.43 5.13
CA SER A 385 -26.58 -2.85 4.89
C SER A 385 -26.06 -3.80 5.97
N GLY A 386 -25.37 -3.29 7.00
CA GLY A 386 -24.86 -4.13 8.08
C GLY A 386 -23.66 -5.03 7.70
N ASN A 387 -23.06 -4.83 6.56
CA ASN A 387 -21.83 -5.51 6.17
C ASN A 387 -20.65 -5.13 7.07
N THR A 388 -19.64 -5.99 7.15
CA THR A 388 -18.42 -5.71 7.90
C THR A 388 -17.77 -4.43 7.40
N MET A 389 -17.67 -3.44 8.27
CA MET A 389 -17.09 -2.14 7.93
C MET A 389 -15.58 -2.20 7.98
N GLY A 390 -14.93 -1.70 6.93
CA GLY A 390 -13.49 -1.47 6.91
C GLY A 390 -13.10 -0.09 7.44
N SER A 391 -11.82 0.13 7.60
CA SER A 391 -11.27 1.38 8.12
C SER A 391 -11.25 2.48 7.05
N ARG A 392 -11.79 3.67 7.35
CA ARG A 392 -11.58 4.86 6.51
C ARG A 392 -10.19 5.47 6.68
N LEU A 393 -9.65 5.39 7.88
CA LEU A 393 -8.23 5.58 8.14
C LEU A 393 -7.73 4.29 8.82
N ALA A 394 -6.74 3.64 8.25
CA ALA A 394 -5.98 2.59 8.92
C ALA A 394 -4.58 3.11 9.21
N VAL A 395 -4.09 2.87 10.41
CA VAL A 395 -2.74 3.18 10.84
C VAL A 395 -2.02 1.86 11.09
N LEU A 396 -1.02 1.59 10.27
CA LEU A 396 -0.25 0.35 10.32
C LEU A 396 1.16 0.61 10.84
N ASP A 397 1.77 -0.38 11.45
CA ASP A 397 3.21 -0.39 11.64
C ASP A 397 3.91 -0.42 10.27
N ALA A 398 4.85 0.47 10.05
CA ALA A 398 5.48 0.68 8.76
C ALA A 398 6.31 -0.52 8.27
N ALA A 399 6.88 -1.29 9.21
CA ALA A 399 7.74 -2.42 8.89
C ALA A 399 6.95 -3.73 8.74
N THR A 400 5.94 -3.95 9.57
CA THR A 400 5.22 -5.23 9.65
C THR A 400 3.83 -5.18 9.04
N LEU A 401 3.34 -4.00 8.64
CA LEU A 401 1.98 -3.72 8.18
C LEU A 401 0.87 -4.15 9.15
N LYS A 402 1.20 -4.46 10.41
CA LYS A 402 0.20 -4.76 11.45
C LYS A 402 -0.59 -3.51 11.81
N GLN A 403 -1.91 -3.63 11.84
CA GLN A 403 -2.79 -2.53 12.17
C GLN A 403 -2.65 -2.14 13.64
N GLN A 404 -2.28 -0.89 13.89
CA GLN A 404 -2.12 -0.31 15.23
C GLN A 404 -3.34 0.52 15.64
N GLY A 405 -4.08 1.05 14.67
CA GLY A 405 -5.27 1.85 14.92
C GLY A 405 -6.12 2.03 13.67
N SER A 406 -7.36 2.47 13.88
CA SER A 406 -8.26 2.74 12.76
C SER A 406 -9.38 3.69 13.12
N LEU A 407 -9.90 4.39 12.12
CA LEU A 407 -11.13 5.18 12.21
C LEU A 407 -12.15 4.67 11.19
N LEU A 408 -13.34 4.35 11.67
CA LEU A 408 -14.47 4.04 10.78
C LEU A 408 -15.14 5.33 10.26
N ARG A 409 -15.03 6.44 10.99
CA ARG A 409 -15.67 7.74 10.69
C ARG A 409 -14.76 8.88 11.10
N PHE A 410 -14.89 10.02 10.44
CA PHE A 410 -14.16 11.25 10.77
C PHE A 410 -14.99 12.26 11.55
N GLY A 411 -16.32 12.14 11.57
CA GLY A 411 -17.23 13.01 12.28
C GLY A 411 -18.17 12.27 13.23
N GLU A 412 -18.79 12.99 14.17
CA GLU A 412 -19.65 12.42 15.20
C GLU A 412 -21.06 12.03 14.72
N SER A 413 -21.56 12.61 13.62
CA SER A 413 -22.92 12.36 13.14
C SER A 413 -23.02 11.09 12.30
N PRO A 414 -23.94 10.16 12.61
CA PRO A 414 -24.22 9.01 11.75
C PRO A 414 -24.68 9.40 10.34
N ASP A 415 -25.28 10.58 10.19
CA ASP A 415 -25.81 11.09 8.93
C ASP A 415 -24.76 11.89 8.13
N SER A 416 -23.54 12.03 8.63
CA SER A 416 -22.45 12.75 7.98
C SER A 416 -21.65 11.79 7.15
N ILE A 417 -21.87 11.80 5.85
CA ILE A 417 -21.04 11.04 4.89
C ILE A 417 -19.81 11.90 4.57
N TYR A 418 -18.66 11.53 5.15
CA TYR A 418 -17.39 12.17 4.89
C TYR A 418 -16.46 11.16 4.23
N ASP A 419 -16.32 11.25 2.92
CA ASP A 419 -15.36 10.43 2.20
C ASP A 419 -13.93 10.88 2.54
N GLY A 420 -13.06 9.93 2.88
CA GLY A 420 -11.63 10.19 3.03
C GLY A 420 -10.98 10.61 1.71
N ARG A 421 -9.94 11.42 1.79
CA ARG A 421 -9.17 11.87 0.63
C ARG A 421 -7.68 11.60 0.83
N ALA A 422 -6.99 12.40 1.63
CA ALA A 422 -5.57 12.29 1.87
C ALA A 422 -5.25 12.46 3.36
N TYR A 423 -4.06 12.07 3.74
CA TYR A 423 -3.45 12.33 5.03
C TYR A 423 -2.23 13.21 4.86
N CYS A 424 -1.95 14.07 5.82
CA CYS A 424 -0.71 14.85 5.87
C CYS A 424 -0.15 14.81 7.30
N ALA A 425 0.97 14.13 7.48
CA ALA A 425 1.66 14.12 8.75
C ALA A 425 2.19 15.53 9.08
N VAL A 426 2.01 15.97 10.31
CA VAL A 426 2.48 17.26 10.84
C VAL A 426 3.64 17.04 11.80
N THR A 427 3.47 16.13 12.74
CA THR A 427 4.49 15.64 13.66
C THR A 427 4.23 14.15 13.93
N ALA A 428 5.08 13.49 14.69
CA ALA A 428 4.86 12.11 15.13
C ALA A 428 3.55 11.93 15.91
N GLU A 429 3.05 12.99 16.56
CA GLU A 429 1.83 12.94 17.35
C GLU A 429 0.60 13.50 16.63
N LYS A 430 0.78 14.23 15.50
CA LYS A 430 -0.32 14.93 14.86
C LYS A 430 -0.29 14.85 13.35
N GLY A 431 -1.45 14.64 12.74
CA GLY A 431 -1.68 14.73 11.30
C GLY A 431 -3.01 15.40 10.95
N TYR A 432 -3.17 15.68 9.67
CA TYR A 432 -4.42 16.19 9.11
C TYR A 432 -5.01 15.16 8.15
N ILE A 433 -6.33 15.01 8.21
CA ILE A 433 -7.09 14.16 7.28
C ILE A 433 -7.97 15.08 6.44
N SER A 434 -7.74 15.12 5.14
CA SER A 434 -8.65 15.79 4.21
C SER A 434 -9.80 14.86 3.81
N THR A 435 -10.96 15.44 3.64
CA THR A 435 -12.21 14.71 3.35
C THR A 435 -13.07 15.48 2.34
N SER A 436 -14.14 14.84 1.89
CA SER A 436 -15.18 15.50 1.11
C SER A 436 -15.90 16.65 1.85
N ALA A 437 -15.72 16.76 3.18
CA ALA A 437 -16.44 17.72 4.01
C ALA A 437 -15.55 18.71 4.76
N GLY A 438 -14.24 18.60 4.68
CA GLY A 438 -13.30 19.47 5.37
C GLY A 438 -12.00 18.77 5.76
N ILE A 439 -11.19 19.44 6.56
CA ILE A 439 -9.93 18.92 7.09
C ILE A 439 -10.08 18.69 8.59
N PHE A 440 -9.72 17.48 9.04
CA PHE A 440 -9.79 17.05 10.43
C PHE A 440 -8.40 16.97 11.04
N VAL A 441 -8.27 17.32 12.30
CA VAL A 441 -7.03 17.16 13.09
C VAL A 441 -7.06 15.78 13.74
N PHE A 442 -6.05 14.99 13.47
CA PHE A 442 -5.88 13.65 13.99
C PHE A 442 -4.74 13.61 15.00
N ASP A 443 -5.04 13.07 16.17
CA ASP A 443 -4.07 12.80 17.23
C ASP A 443 -3.63 11.35 17.16
N VAL A 444 -2.36 11.14 16.81
CA VAL A 444 -1.79 9.81 16.58
C VAL A 444 -1.76 8.98 17.88
N PRO A 445 -1.30 9.50 19.03
CA PRO A 445 -1.26 8.71 20.27
C PRO A 445 -2.62 8.17 20.73
N SER A 446 -3.69 8.93 20.55
CA SER A 446 -5.04 8.50 20.93
C SER A 446 -5.82 7.85 19.79
N MET A 447 -5.24 7.79 18.58
CA MET A 447 -5.90 7.30 17.39
C MET A 447 -7.29 7.90 17.18
N SER A 448 -7.41 9.22 17.33
CA SER A 448 -8.70 9.90 17.31
C SER A 448 -8.67 11.27 16.65
N VAL A 449 -9.83 11.69 16.12
CA VAL A 449 -10.03 13.06 15.64
C VAL A 449 -10.25 13.98 16.84
N THR A 450 -9.47 15.05 16.96
CA THR A 450 -9.51 15.99 18.07
C THR A 450 -10.08 17.36 17.69
N GLY A 451 -10.19 17.65 16.39
CA GLY A 451 -10.68 18.93 15.90
C GLY A 451 -10.84 18.98 14.39
N THR A 452 -11.18 20.17 13.92
CA THR A 452 -11.31 20.50 12.50
C THR A 452 -10.57 21.80 12.20
N ILE A 453 -10.10 21.97 10.98
CA ILE A 453 -9.54 23.25 10.53
C ILE A 453 -10.72 24.15 10.13
N ASP A 454 -10.96 25.19 10.94
CA ASP A 454 -12.03 26.15 10.68
C ASP A 454 -11.85 26.83 9.30
N GLY A 455 -12.96 26.98 8.59
CA GLY A 455 -12.98 27.56 7.25
C GLY A 455 -12.80 26.54 6.10
N THR A 456 -12.44 25.28 6.39
CA THR A 456 -12.40 24.21 5.40
C THR A 456 -13.70 23.43 5.28
N LEU A 457 -14.59 23.55 6.28
CA LEU A 457 -15.81 22.77 6.30
C LEU A 457 -16.71 23.11 5.11
N SER A 458 -17.13 22.07 4.42
CA SER A 458 -18.08 22.17 3.31
C SER A 458 -19.48 22.52 3.84
N SER A 459 -20.18 23.38 3.09
CA SER A 459 -21.59 23.65 3.34
C SER A 459 -22.51 22.52 2.85
N ALA A 460 -21.97 21.58 2.09
CA ALA A 460 -22.67 20.48 1.46
C ALA A 460 -22.92 19.36 2.48
N LYS A 461 -24.13 19.22 2.95
CA LYS A 461 -24.53 18.17 3.88
C LYS A 461 -25.50 17.20 3.22
N GLY A 462 -25.11 15.95 3.09
CA GLY A 462 -26.04 14.81 2.96
C GLY A 462 -26.72 14.58 1.62
N ASP A 463 -26.39 15.33 0.59
CA ASP A 463 -26.90 15.11 -0.77
C ASP A 463 -25.76 14.62 -1.67
N TYR A 464 -25.99 13.56 -2.42
CA TYR A 464 -25.00 12.99 -3.36
C TYR A 464 -24.44 14.05 -4.33
N ASN A 465 -25.30 14.97 -4.82
CA ASN A 465 -24.86 16.07 -5.69
C ASN A 465 -24.03 17.14 -4.99
N SER A 466 -24.10 17.22 -3.67
CA SER A 466 -23.31 18.14 -2.86
C SER A 466 -22.08 17.51 -2.24
N LEU A 467 -21.98 16.18 -2.21
CA LEU A 467 -20.83 15.43 -1.73
C LEU A 467 -19.54 15.79 -2.50
N TYR A 468 -19.69 16.14 -3.78
CA TYR A 468 -18.57 16.45 -4.67
C TYR A 468 -18.37 17.96 -4.90
N LYS A 469 -18.81 18.79 -3.95
CA LYS A 469 -18.56 20.23 -3.95
C LYS A 469 -17.78 20.63 -2.71
N ASP A 470 -16.89 21.60 -2.85
CA ASP A 470 -16.04 22.10 -1.76
C ASP A 470 -15.20 21.02 -1.08
N GLN A 471 -14.85 19.94 -1.78
CA GLN A 471 -14.02 18.87 -1.23
C GLN A 471 -12.62 19.39 -0.92
N CYS A 472 -12.02 18.91 0.17
CA CYS A 472 -10.59 19.05 0.40
C CYS A 472 -9.86 17.87 -0.26
N GLY A 473 -8.74 18.13 -0.88
CA GLY A 473 -7.93 17.13 -1.61
C GLY A 473 -6.55 16.95 -1.00
N ASP A 474 -5.54 16.96 -1.88
CA ASP A 474 -4.15 16.79 -1.48
C ASP A 474 -3.66 17.87 -0.53
N MET A 475 -2.71 17.49 0.31
CA MET A 475 -2.03 18.38 1.24
C MET A 475 -0.52 18.13 1.15
N VAL A 476 0.26 19.19 1.25
CA VAL A 476 1.71 19.09 1.34
C VAL A 476 2.23 19.94 2.49
N ARG A 477 3.06 19.36 3.35
CA ARG A 477 3.81 20.11 4.36
C ARG A 477 5.07 20.68 3.73
N PHE A 478 5.22 22.00 3.80
CA PHE A 478 6.41 22.67 3.31
C PHE A 478 6.85 23.79 4.26
N GLY A 479 8.07 23.67 4.74
CA GLY A 479 8.59 24.56 5.79
C GLY A 479 7.66 24.55 7.02
N GLN A 480 7.23 25.72 7.44
CA GLN A 480 6.40 25.88 8.66
C GLN A 480 4.90 25.67 8.43
N TYR A 481 4.44 25.51 7.19
CA TYR A 481 3.01 25.45 6.85
C TYR A 481 2.59 24.11 6.25
N VAL A 482 1.30 23.86 6.32
CA VAL A 482 0.64 22.85 5.48
C VAL A 482 -0.18 23.59 4.42
N PHE A 483 0.03 23.21 3.18
CA PHE A 483 -0.68 23.74 2.02
C PHE A 483 -1.72 22.73 1.58
N ALA A 484 -2.99 23.08 1.67
CA ALA A 484 -4.12 22.17 1.43
C ALA A 484 -5.01 22.68 0.31
N VAL A 485 -5.32 21.80 -0.64
CA VAL A 485 -6.22 22.13 -1.76
C VAL A 485 -7.67 21.96 -1.37
N GLN A 486 -8.51 22.94 -1.76
CA GLN A 486 -9.97 22.82 -1.65
C GLN A 486 -10.65 23.23 -2.95
N GLN A 487 -11.46 22.31 -3.46
CA GLN A 487 -12.25 22.52 -4.68
C GLN A 487 -13.07 23.82 -4.61
N GLY A 488 -12.99 24.63 -5.66
CA GLY A 488 -13.74 25.87 -5.80
C GLY A 488 -13.26 27.03 -4.93
N ARG A 489 -12.31 26.79 -3.99
CA ARG A 489 -11.76 27.79 -3.08
C ARG A 489 -10.30 28.12 -3.36
N GLY A 490 -9.47 27.11 -3.54
CA GLY A 490 -8.06 27.29 -3.82
C GLY A 490 -7.14 26.61 -2.82
N LEU A 491 -6.00 27.26 -2.54
CA LEU A 491 -4.94 26.76 -1.68
C LEU A 491 -5.02 27.41 -0.30
N HIS A 492 -5.36 26.65 0.71
CA HIS A 492 -5.29 27.05 2.11
C HIS A 492 -3.85 26.93 2.60
N VAL A 493 -3.38 27.95 3.29
CA VAL A 493 -2.13 27.93 4.05
C VAL A 493 -2.47 27.77 5.52
N ILE A 494 -2.15 26.64 6.10
CA ILE A 494 -2.50 26.29 7.48
C ILE A 494 -1.25 26.35 8.34
N ASP A 495 -1.34 27.05 9.46
CA ASP A 495 -0.31 27.01 10.50
C ASP A 495 -0.56 25.82 11.44
N PRO A 496 0.28 24.80 11.41
CA PRO A 496 0.10 23.62 12.25
C PRO A 496 0.36 23.84 13.74
N ALA A 497 0.90 24.99 14.13
CA ALA A 497 1.03 25.34 15.55
C ALA A 497 -0.30 25.80 16.17
N SER A 498 -1.17 26.40 15.37
CA SER A 498 -2.49 26.90 15.80
C SER A 498 -3.67 26.16 15.21
N ASP A 499 -3.43 25.22 14.28
CA ASP A 499 -4.46 24.51 13.51
C ASP A 499 -5.45 25.47 12.82
N ALA A 500 -4.93 26.59 12.28
CA ALA A 500 -5.71 27.64 11.69
C ALA A 500 -5.23 28.04 10.29
N ILE A 501 -6.18 28.45 9.45
CA ILE A 501 -5.86 29.03 8.14
C ILE A 501 -5.23 30.43 8.33
N VAL A 502 -4.01 30.60 7.87
CA VAL A 502 -3.31 31.90 7.82
C VAL A 502 -3.85 32.73 6.67
N THR A 503 -4.00 32.12 5.49
CA THR A 503 -4.57 32.74 4.30
C THR A 503 -5.06 31.69 3.32
N THR A 504 -5.89 32.10 2.36
CA THR A 504 -6.32 31.26 1.23
C THR A 504 -5.97 31.97 -0.06
N LEU A 505 -5.17 31.32 -0.89
CA LEU A 505 -4.88 31.80 -2.24
C LEU A 505 -5.97 31.32 -3.20
N PRO A 506 -6.65 32.22 -3.92
CA PRO A 506 -7.79 31.87 -4.71
C PRO A 506 -7.38 31.20 -6.04
N PHE A 507 -7.62 29.91 -6.12
CA PHE A 507 -7.47 29.10 -7.33
C PHE A 507 -8.74 28.28 -7.53
N PRO A 508 -9.76 28.82 -8.20
CA PRO A 508 -11.08 28.17 -8.28
C PRO A 508 -11.05 26.80 -8.99
N ASN A 509 -10.07 26.57 -9.86
CA ASN A 509 -9.90 25.32 -10.59
C ASN A 509 -8.61 24.58 -10.19
N ILE A 510 -8.23 24.73 -8.93
CA ILE A 510 -7.05 24.04 -8.37
C ILE A 510 -7.20 22.52 -8.52
N VAL A 511 -6.10 21.86 -8.88
CA VAL A 511 -6.03 20.40 -9.00
C VAL A 511 -5.26 19.83 -7.82
N THR A 512 -4.02 20.28 -7.64
CA THR A 512 -3.13 19.82 -6.57
C THR A 512 -2.06 20.87 -6.26
N ALA A 513 -1.32 20.66 -5.17
CA ALA A 513 -0.13 21.42 -4.82
C ALA A 513 1.03 20.45 -4.52
N PHE A 514 2.22 20.80 -4.96
CA PHE A 514 3.42 19.98 -4.81
C PHE A 514 4.68 20.81 -4.65
N VAL A 515 5.74 20.18 -4.16
CA VAL A 515 7.07 20.80 -3.98
C VAL A 515 8.07 20.07 -4.85
N THR A 516 8.86 20.79 -5.62
CA THR A 516 9.93 20.24 -6.46
C THR A 516 11.23 20.04 -5.70
N ALA A 517 12.16 19.33 -6.29
CA ALA A 517 13.48 19.04 -5.72
C ALA A 517 14.25 20.29 -5.32
N GLY A 518 14.11 21.40 -6.06
CA GLY A 518 14.69 22.70 -5.73
C GLY A 518 13.95 23.50 -4.66
N GLY A 519 12.99 22.91 -3.95
CA GLY A 519 12.26 23.58 -2.87
C GLY A 519 11.29 24.65 -3.34
N ASN A 520 10.73 24.50 -4.54
CA ASN A 520 9.71 25.40 -5.08
C ASN A 520 8.32 24.78 -4.90
N LEU A 521 7.42 25.56 -4.32
CA LEU A 521 6.00 25.18 -4.17
C LEU A 521 5.24 25.60 -5.41
N TYR A 522 4.53 24.64 -6.02
CA TYR A 522 3.66 24.85 -7.18
C TYR A 522 2.23 24.43 -6.92
N VAL A 523 1.33 25.05 -7.64
CA VAL A 523 -0.08 24.69 -7.78
C VAL A 523 -0.32 24.29 -9.22
N ALA A 524 -0.93 23.12 -9.45
CA ALA A 524 -1.52 22.79 -10.73
C ALA A 524 -2.96 23.33 -10.77
N ASN A 525 -3.27 24.13 -11.80
CA ASN A 525 -4.54 24.80 -11.92
C ASN A 525 -5.08 24.67 -13.34
N ASN A 526 -6.32 24.22 -13.50
CA ASN A 526 -7.02 24.16 -14.76
C ASN A 526 -7.82 25.43 -15.01
N SER A 527 -8.11 25.75 -16.26
CA SER A 527 -8.93 26.93 -16.61
C SER A 527 -10.41 26.72 -16.30
N ARG A 528 -10.84 25.47 -16.20
CA ARG A 528 -12.25 25.11 -15.94
C ARG A 528 -12.34 23.77 -15.20
N GLU A 529 -13.48 23.51 -14.57
CA GLU A 529 -13.74 22.20 -13.99
C GLU A 529 -13.86 21.12 -15.08
N ILE A 530 -13.49 19.88 -14.75
CA ILE A 530 -13.46 18.74 -15.67
C ILE A 530 -14.82 18.46 -16.32
N TYR A 531 -15.92 18.76 -15.63
CA TYR A 531 -17.30 18.56 -16.13
C TYR A 531 -17.92 19.82 -16.77
N ASP A 532 -17.12 20.87 -16.96
CA ASP A 532 -17.58 22.03 -17.72
C ASP A 532 -17.45 21.79 -19.22
N TYR A 533 -18.53 21.34 -19.82
CA TYR A 533 -18.63 21.07 -21.27
C TYR A 533 -18.95 22.32 -22.13
N SER A 534 -18.85 23.51 -21.56
CA SER A 534 -19.21 24.77 -22.25
C SER A 534 -18.39 25.09 -23.52
N GLY A 535 -17.27 24.34 -23.71
CA GLY A 535 -16.34 24.56 -24.81
C GLY A 535 -15.45 25.80 -24.60
N GLY A 536 -14.24 25.73 -25.09
CA GLY A 536 -13.23 26.78 -24.99
C GLY A 536 -11.84 26.15 -24.69
N PRO A 537 -10.76 26.89 -24.90
CA PRO A 537 -9.44 26.41 -24.61
C PRO A 537 -9.28 26.15 -23.10
N TYR A 538 -8.56 25.10 -22.74
CA TYR A 538 -8.03 24.96 -21.40
C TYR A 538 -6.86 25.93 -21.24
N GLU A 539 -7.00 26.90 -20.35
CA GLU A 539 -5.91 27.78 -19.96
C GLU A 539 -5.25 27.25 -18.70
N ALA A 540 -4.84 25.98 -18.75
CA ALA A 540 -4.19 25.35 -17.64
C ALA A 540 -2.80 25.92 -17.39
N ASN A 541 -2.34 25.88 -16.15
CA ASN A 541 -1.02 26.37 -15.78
C ASN A 541 -0.50 25.66 -14.52
N PHE A 542 0.82 25.73 -14.36
CA PHE A 542 1.47 25.59 -13.07
C PHE A 542 1.76 26.97 -12.52
N THR A 543 1.47 27.20 -11.24
CA THR A 543 1.73 28.49 -10.58
C THR A 543 2.67 28.29 -9.41
N ARG A 544 3.84 28.94 -9.44
CA ARG A 544 4.76 28.94 -8.33
C ARG A 544 4.32 29.91 -7.25
N ILE A 545 4.30 29.44 -6.02
CA ILE A 545 3.94 30.21 -4.82
C ILE A 545 5.22 30.56 -4.05
N ASP A 546 5.32 31.80 -3.65
CA ASP A 546 6.34 32.21 -2.68
C ASP A 546 5.87 31.83 -1.26
N PRO A 547 6.54 30.88 -0.59
CA PRO A 547 6.12 30.41 0.73
C PRO A 547 6.39 31.41 1.84
N VAL A 548 7.14 32.49 1.57
CA VAL A 548 7.46 33.56 2.53
C VAL A 548 6.40 34.65 2.50
N THR A 549 6.11 35.15 1.30
CA THR A 549 5.11 36.21 1.10
C THR A 549 3.70 35.67 0.98
N LEU A 550 3.54 34.35 0.86
CA LEU A 550 2.27 33.65 0.66
C LEU A 550 1.48 34.22 -0.53
N SER A 551 2.16 34.40 -1.66
CA SER A 551 1.60 35.02 -2.85
C SER A 551 2.11 34.31 -4.12
N VAL A 552 1.42 34.58 -5.24
CA VAL A 552 1.86 34.08 -6.55
C VAL A 552 3.21 34.71 -6.91
N ALA A 553 4.22 33.88 -7.12
CA ALA A 553 5.54 34.31 -7.56
C ALA A 553 5.66 34.29 -9.08
N GLU A 554 5.14 33.25 -9.74
CA GLU A 554 5.23 33.11 -11.20
C GLU A 554 4.18 32.13 -11.73
N VAL A 555 3.74 32.34 -12.98
CA VAL A 555 2.78 31.48 -13.67
C VAL A 555 3.46 30.85 -14.90
N TYR A 556 3.29 29.55 -15.06
CA TYR A 556 3.79 28.74 -16.16
C TYR A 556 2.61 28.21 -16.98
N PRO A 557 2.18 28.93 -18.04
CA PRO A 557 1.04 28.52 -18.85
C PRO A 557 1.35 27.26 -19.64
N LEU A 558 0.38 26.38 -19.73
CA LEU A 558 0.40 25.16 -20.56
C LEU A 558 -0.29 25.49 -21.87
N ASP A 559 0.48 25.87 -22.88
CA ASP A 559 0.00 26.43 -24.14
C ASP A 559 -0.81 25.41 -24.93
N GLY A 560 -2.13 25.63 -25.02
CA GLY A 560 -3.08 24.81 -25.77
C GLY A 560 -3.26 23.36 -25.27
N THR A 561 -2.61 23.00 -24.17
CA THR A 561 -2.67 21.67 -23.58
C THR A 561 -3.63 21.64 -22.39
N ARG A 562 -4.03 20.44 -22.05
CA ARG A 562 -4.79 20.16 -20.84
C ARG A 562 -3.79 20.18 -19.66
N GLY A 563 -4.18 20.80 -18.58
CA GLY A 563 -3.41 20.73 -17.34
C GLY A 563 -3.48 19.36 -16.69
N ALA A 564 -2.87 19.23 -15.52
CA ALA A 564 -3.00 18.01 -14.74
C ALA A 564 -4.47 17.63 -14.61
N MET A 565 -4.76 16.34 -14.68
CA MET A 565 -6.14 15.87 -14.61
C MET A 565 -6.78 16.31 -13.31
N SER A 566 -7.97 16.92 -13.41
CA SER A 566 -8.77 17.25 -12.24
C SER A 566 -9.31 15.96 -11.62
N SER A 567 -9.00 15.77 -10.34
CA SER A 567 -9.52 14.65 -9.56
C SER A 567 -10.88 14.89 -8.91
N TRP A 568 -11.45 16.09 -9.08
CA TRP A 568 -12.76 16.42 -8.53
C TRP A 568 -13.87 15.65 -9.25
N GLY A 569 -14.94 15.33 -8.58
CA GLY A 569 -15.90 14.33 -8.99
C GLY A 569 -15.73 13.12 -8.08
N ALA A 570 -15.52 11.94 -8.61
CA ALA A 570 -15.04 10.80 -7.81
C ALA A 570 -13.54 10.99 -7.55
N TRP A 571 -13.18 11.77 -6.53
CA TRP A 571 -11.81 12.21 -6.25
C TRP A 571 -10.80 11.05 -6.27
N ARG A 572 -9.61 11.32 -6.76
CA ARG A 572 -8.43 10.45 -6.76
C ARG A 572 -7.21 11.23 -6.27
N PRO A 573 -6.15 10.55 -5.80
CA PRO A 573 -4.90 11.19 -5.44
C PRO A 573 -4.28 11.97 -6.62
N CYS A 574 -3.34 12.84 -6.28
CA CYS A 574 -2.59 13.65 -7.23
C CYS A 574 -1.98 12.82 -8.36
N MET A 575 -2.21 13.26 -9.60
CA MET A 575 -1.67 12.65 -10.82
C MET A 575 -0.39 13.35 -11.31
N VAL A 576 0.23 14.15 -10.46
CA VAL A 576 1.48 14.84 -10.74
C VAL A 576 2.59 14.19 -9.93
N CYS A 577 3.58 13.62 -10.61
CA CYS A 577 4.77 13.04 -10.00
C CYS A 577 5.95 14.00 -10.15
N VAL A 578 6.58 14.37 -9.06
CA VAL A 578 7.76 15.24 -9.05
C VAL A 578 9.01 14.41 -9.30
N ASP A 579 9.89 14.91 -10.18
CA ASP A 579 11.24 14.36 -10.33
C ASP A 579 12.07 14.70 -9.07
N PRO A 580 12.60 13.70 -8.34
CA PRO A 580 13.33 13.95 -7.11
C PRO A 580 14.70 14.60 -7.32
N GLN A 581 15.20 14.68 -8.54
CA GLN A 581 16.52 15.21 -8.88
C GLN A 581 16.49 16.43 -9.80
N ALA A 582 15.30 16.82 -10.33
CA ALA A 582 15.17 17.90 -11.29
C ALA A 582 13.91 18.75 -11.07
N GLU A 583 13.95 19.99 -11.56
CA GLU A 583 12.81 20.91 -11.59
C GLU A 583 11.82 20.52 -12.70
N ARG A 584 11.22 19.34 -12.60
CA ARG A 584 10.23 18.84 -13.57
C ARG A 584 9.23 17.91 -12.92
N VAL A 585 8.12 17.73 -13.62
CA VAL A 585 7.03 16.85 -13.23
C VAL A 585 6.60 15.97 -14.40
N TYR A 586 6.20 14.74 -14.04
CA TYR A 586 5.56 13.80 -14.93
C TYR A 586 4.10 13.69 -14.54
N TYR A 587 3.19 13.65 -15.51
CA TYR A 587 1.77 13.63 -15.21
C TYR A 587 0.93 13.12 -16.39
N ASN A 588 -0.33 12.82 -16.08
CA ASN A 588 -1.38 12.62 -17.08
C ASN A 588 -2.44 13.72 -16.93
N TYR A 589 -3.09 14.08 -18.02
CA TYR A 589 -4.17 15.07 -18.05
C TYR A 589 -5.50 14.49 -18.55
N ASP A 590 -5.54 13.19 -18.81
CA ASP A 590 -6.75 12.46 -19.19
C ASP A 590 -6.81 11.12 -18.46
N GLU A 591 -8.02 10.62 -18.23
CA GLU A 591 -8.25 9.34 -17.57
C GLU A 591 -7.84 8.20 -18.50
N TYR A 592 -7.11 7.24 -17.97
CA TYR A 592 -6.54 6.13 -18.73
C TYR A 592 -5.64 6.53 -19.90
N GLN A 593 -4.99 7.69 -19.79
CA GLN A 593 -4.01 8.14 -20.76
C GLN A 593 -2.93 7.06 -20.95
N ASN A 594 -2.63 6.73 -22.20
CA ASN A 594 -1.69 5.65 -22.57
C ASN A 594 -0.27 6.15 -22.85
N TYR A 595 0.09 7.28 -22.32
CA TYR A 595 1.42 7.88 -22.38
C TYR A 595 1.62 8.79 -21.17
N ILE A 596 2.89 9.10 -20.88
CA ILE A 596 3.30 10.02 -19.81
C ILE A 596 3.70 11.35 -20.42
N SER A 597 3.17 12.45 -19.90
CA SER A 597 3.57 13.82 -20.25
C SER A 597 4.53 14.38 -19.19
N CYS A 598 5.36 15.33 -19.60
CA CYS A 598 6.34 15.98 -18.73
C CYS A 598 6.33 17.50 -18.89
N TYR A 599 6.50 18.23 -17.80
CA TYR A 599 6.81 19.65 -17.81
C TYR A 599 8.11 19.94 -17.05
N ASP A 600 9.06 20.62 -17.72
CA ASP A 600 10.33 21.03 -17.17
C ASP A 600 10.30 22.53 -16.84
N PHE A 601 10.39 22.88 -15.57
CA PHE A 601 10.30 24.27 -15.08
C PHE A 601 11.55 25.08 -15.39
N THR A 602 12.71 24.44 -15.58
CA THR A 602 13.96 25.11 -15.91
C THR A 602 13.95 25.61 -17.35
N THR A 603 13.55 24.73 -18.27
CA THR A 603 13.47 25.05 -19.69
C THR A 603 12.13 25.63 -20.10
N ARG A 604 11.10 25.49 -19.27
CA ARG A 604 9.68 25.84 -19.51
C ARG A 604 9.10 25.08 -20.69
N MET A 605 9.55 23.84 -20.89
CA MET A 605 9.10 23.00 -21.98
C MET A 605 8.09 21.98 -21.49
N PHE A 606 6.98 21.89 -22.19
CA PHE A 606 6.04 20.78 -22.13
C PHE A 606 6.40 19.76 -23.21
N THR A 607 6.48 18.50 -22.81
CA THR A 607 6.63 17.36 -23.71
C THR A 607 5.42 16.46 -23.55
N ASP A 608 4.59 16.42 -24.56
CA ASP A 608 3.49 15.48 -24.67
C ASP A 608 4.02 14.11 -25.13
N GLU A 609 3.37 13.03 -24.77
CA GLU A 609 3.77 11.67 -25.16
C GLU A 609 5.28 11.39 -24.96
N LEU A 610 5.83 11.80 -23.84
CA LEU A 610 7.25 11.58 -23.52
C LEU A 610 7.58 10.09 -23.48
N ILE A 611 6.70 9.30 -22.86
CA ILE A 611 6.80 7.83 -22.76
C ILE A 611 5.46 7.28 -23.22
N THR A 612 5.47 6.47 -24.27
CA THR A 612 4.29 5.71 -24.69
C THR A 612 4.24 4.39 -23.92
N LEU A 613 3.12 4.08 -23.28
CA LEU A 613 2.95 2.87 -22.51
C LEU A 613 2.86 1.62 -23.40
N PRO A 614 3.24 0.44 -22.90
CA PRO A 614 3.17 -0.82 -23.64
C PRO A 614 1.74 -1.20 -24.06
N GLU A 615 1.64 -2.17 -24.94
CA GLU A 615 0.38 -2.81 -25.29
C GLU A 615 -0.12 -3.69 -24.10
N GLY A 616 -1.44 -3.76 -23.98
CA GLY A 616 -2.12 -4.69 -23.09
C GLY A 616 -2.25 -6.10 -23.71
N VAL A 617 -3.19 -6.88 -23.18
CA VAL A 617 -3.44 -8.26 -23.62
C VAL A 617 -4.71 -8.42 -24.45
N GLU A 618 -5.70 -7.57 -24.25
CA GLU A 618 -6.96 -7.62 -24.99
C GLU A 618 -6.81 -7.20 -26.46
N ILE A 619 -7.56 -7.86 -27.31
CA ILE A 619 -7.54 -7.65 -28.75
C ILE A 619 -8.84 -6.98 -29.19
N ASN A 620 -8.74 -5.82 -29.80
CA ASN A 620 -9.85 -5.08 -30.37
C ASN A 620 -10.46 -5.77 -31.61
N TRP A 621 -11.63 -5.32 -32.02
CA TRP A 621 -12.35 -5.81 -33.21
C TRP A 621 -11.57 -5.69 -34.50
N ASP A 622 -10.64 -4.74 -34.60
CA ASP A 622 -9.77 -4.52 -35.76
C ASP A 622 -8.45 -5.31 -35.69
N GLY A 623 -8.25 -6.12 -34.63
CA GLY A 623 -7.06 -6.91 -34.40
C GLY A 623 -5.90 -6.16 -33.78
N THR A 624 -6.08 -4.89 -33.38
CA THR A 624 -5.10 -4.14 -32.59
C THR A 624 -5.23 -4.51 -31.11
N LYS A 625 -4.17 -4.32 -30.34
CA LYS A 625 -4.22 -4.42 -28.89
C LYS A 625 -4.49 -3.06 -28.28
N GLU A 626 -5.27 -3.04 -27.20
CA GLU A 626 -5.33 -1.88 -26.34
C GLU A 626 -3.96 -1.58 -25.72
N ARG A 627 -3.73 -0.33 -25.36
CA ARG A 627 -2.57 0.07 -24.59
C ARG A 627 -2.93 0.12 -23.12
N GLN A 628 -1.92 -0.13 -22.31
CA GLN A 628 -2.01 0.13 -20.88
C GLN A 628 -2.25 1.62 -20.63
N GLY A 629 -3.02 1.95 -19.61
CA GLY A 629 -3.37 3.32 -19.25
C GLY A 629 -3.01 3.66 -17.81
N LEU A 630 -2.80 4.94 -17.55
CA LEU A 630 -2.53 5.49 -16.22
C LEU A 630 -3.82 5.67 -15.43
N TYR A 631 -3.78 5.37 -14.15
CA TYR A 631 -4.88 5.57 -13.22
C TYR A 631 -4.35 6.16 -11.90
N ALA A 632 -5.05 7.16 -11.37
CA ALA A 632 -4.70 7.83 -10.11
C ALA A 632 -3.22 8.28 -10.03
N SER A 633 -2.56 8.11 -8.90
CA SER A 633 -1.16 8.48 -8.65
C SER A 633 -0.21 7.38 -9.17
N ALA A 634 -0.34 7.05 -10.45
CA ALA A 634 0.27 5.89 -11.07
C ALA A 634 1.79 6.00 -11.31
N ILE A 635 2.37 7.20 -11.22
CA ILE A 635 3.79 7.45 -11.50
C ILE A 635 4.46 7.80 -10.18
N SER A 636 5.60 7.17 -9.91
CA SER A 636 6.43 7.45 -8.75
C SER A 636 7.91 7.22 -9.06
N PHE A 637 8.79 7.67 -8.18
CA PHE A 637 10.21 7.34 -8.23
C PHE A 637 10.57 6.50 -7.02
N ASP A 638 11.23 5.41 -7.28
CA ASP A 638 11.76 4.53 -6.26
C ASP A 638 13.05 5.13 -5.67
N PRO A 639 13.09 5.51 -4.40
CA PRO A 639 14.27 6.09 -3.80
C PRO A 639 15.44 5.09 -3.64
N HIS A 640 15.15 3.78 -3.63
CA HIS A 640 16.18 2.75 -3.42
C HIS A 640 16.88 2.36 -4.71
N THR A 641 16.15 2.24 -5.81
CA THR A 641 16.71 1.85 -7.11
C THR A 641 16.97 3.05 -8.02
N GLY A 642 16.32 4.18 -7.78
CA GLY A 642 16.32 5.36 -8.63
C GLY A 642 15.48 5.21 -9.90
N ASP A 643 14.67 4.17 -10.00
CA ASP A 643 13.83 3.92 -11.16
C ASP A 643 12.51 4.72 -11.09
N MET A 644 11.97 5.05 -12.25
CA MET A 644 10.59 5.51 -12.35
C MET A 644 9.68 4.28 -12.37
N VAL A 645 8.78 4.18 -11.40
CA VAL A 645 7.81 3.09 -11.26
C VAL A 645 6.46 3.58 -11.73
N VAL A 646 5.84 2.85 -12.66
CA VAL A 646 4.57 3.23 -13.27
C VAL A 646 3.58 2.10 -13.14
N GLN A 647 2.47 2.36 -12.49
CA GLN A 647 1.35 1.43 -12.34
C GLN A 647 0.35 1.65 -13.48
N THR A 648 -0.07 0.59 -14.14
CA THR A 648 -0.97 0.69 -15.28
C THR A 648 -2.10 -0.30 -15.20
N THR A 649 -3.23 0.05 -15.81
CA THR A 649 -4.38 -0.82 -15.98
C THR A 649 -4.80 -0.84 -17.45
N GLU A 650 -5.45 -1.90 -17.89
CA GLU A 650 -6.01 -1.99 -19.23
C GLU A 650 -7.49 -1.56 -19.19
N ALA A 651 -7.75 -0.41 -19.74
CA ALA A 651 -9.11 0.14 -19.85
C ALA A 651 -9.64 -0.06 -21.25
N ALA A 652 -10.35 -1.13 -21.50
CA ALA A 652 -11.03 -1.23 -22.79
C ALA A 652 -12.36 -0.47 -22.77
N PRO A 653 -12.73 0.18 -23.88
CA PRO A 653 -13.90 1.04 -23.95
C PRO A 653 -15.24 0.32 -23.80
N LEU A 654 -15.29 -1.00 -23.76
CA LEU A 654 -16.54 -1.75 -23.88
C LEU A 654 -16.75 -2.89 -22.86
N SER A 655 -15.86 -3.14 -21.92
CA SER A 655 -16.00 -4.27 -20.98
C SER A 655 -15.41 -3.95 -19.63
N TYR A 656 -16.23 -4.04 -18.57
CA TYR A 656 -15.77 -3.98 -17.16
C TYR A 656 -14.81 -5.12 -16.77
N GLN A 657 -14.53 -6.07 -17.65
CA GLN A 657 -13.63 -7.19 -17.39
C GLN A 657 -12.16 -6.83 -17.62
N ASN A 658 -11.85 -5.77 -18.32
CA ASN A 658 -10.49 -5.45 -18.73
C ASN A 658 -9.66 -4.78 -17.65
N PHE A 659 -10.28 -4.15 -16.67
CA PHE A 659 -9.59 -3.63 -15.48
C PHE A 659 -8.99 -4.73 -14.59
N ASN A 660 -9.20 -6.00 -14.93
CA ASN A 660 -8.51 -7.11 -14.29
C ASN A 660 -7.03 -7.22 -14.68
N HIS A 661 -6.64 -6.59 -15.80
CA HIS A 661 -5.26 -6.64 -16.27
C HIS A 661 -4.52 -5.41 -15.81
N ASN A 662 -3.54 -5.62 -14.93
CA ASN A 662 -2.74 -4.55 -14.33
C ASN A 662 -1.26 -4.89 -14.40
N TRP A 663 -0.41 -3.86 -14.43
CA TRP A 663 1.05 -4.02 -14.50
C TRP A 663 1.75 -3.00 -13.61
N VAL A 664 2.98 -3.35 -13.25
CA VAL A 664 3.98 -2.44 -12.73
C VAL A 664 5.14 -2.40 -13.71
N LEU A 665 5.49 -1.20 -14.16
CA LEU A 665 6.53 -0.93 -15.14
C LEU A 665 7.68 -0.20 -14.44
N PHE A 666 8.90 -0.65 -14.69
CA PHE A 666 10.11 -0.03 -14.16
C PHE A 666 10.89 0.59 -15.31
N TYR A 667 11.04 1.90 -15.27
CA TYR A 667 11.81 2.66 -16.26
C TYR A 667 13.10 3.19 -15.63
N ASP A 668 14.20 3.15 -16.37
CA ASP A 668 15.39 3.90 -16.00
C ASP A 668 15.08 5.40 -16.00
N ALA A 669 15.24 6.06 -14.86
CA ALA A 669 14.84 7.47 -14.69
C ALA A 669 15.66 8.44 -15.56
N ASN A 670 16.88 8.06 -16.00
CA ASN A 670 17.75 8.89 -16.82
C ASN A 670 17.53 8.71 -18.32
N THR A 671 17.37 7.45 -18.75
CA THR A 671 17.20 7.12 -20.18
C THR A 671 15.75 7.01 -20.59
N LEU A 672 14.82 6.86 -19.64
CA LEU A 672 13.38 6.59 -19.82
C LEU A 672 13.12 5.29 -20.61
N GLU A 673 14.06 4.37 -20.61
CA GLU A 673 13.92 3.04 -21.21
C GLU A 673 13.23 2.10 -20.24
N LEU A 674 12.29 1.30 -20.74
CA LEU A 674 11.62 0.26 -19.94
C LEU A 674 12.61 -0.85 -19.60
N LYS A 675 12.91 -1.01 -18.32
CA LYS A 675 13.81 -2.04 -17.78
C LYS A 675 13.08 -3.35 -17.52
N LYS A 676 11.88 -3.26 -16.95
CA LYS A 676 11.09 -4.40 -16.49
C LYS A 676 9.60 -4.10 -16.54
N GLN A 677 8.82 -5.13 -16.81
CA GLN A 677 7.37 -5.13 -16.72
C GLN A 677 6.93 -6.35 -15.89
N VAL A 678 6.22 -6.10 -14.81
CA VAL A 678 5.58 -7.13 -13.98
C VAL A 678 4.09 -7.09 -14.26
N ARG A 679 3.54 -8.18 -14.81
CA ARG A 679 2.09 -8.35 -14.94
C ARG A 679 1.55 -8.89 -13.64
N LEU A 680 0.54 -8.23 -13.08
CA LEU A 680 -0.14 -8.70 -11.87
C LEU A 680 -1.07 -9.87 -12.20
N GLN A 681 -1.42 -10.68 -11.21
CA GLN A 681 -2.50 -11.65 -11.31
C GLN A 681 -3.79 -10.94 -11.75
N ASP A 682 -4.61 -11.65 -12.53
CA ASP A 682 -5.84 -11.09 -13.07
C ASP A 682 -6.86 -10.82 -11.97
N ALA A 683 -6.98 -9.58 -11.56
CA ALA A 683 -7.94 -9.08 -10.59
C ALA A 683 -8.16 -7.57 -10.74
N TYR A 684 -9.24 -7.07 -10.14
CA TYR A 684 -9.58 -5.63 -10.13
C TYR A 684 -8.73 -4.89 -9.10
N TRP A 685 -7.41 -4.86 -9.27
CA TRP A 685 -6.52 -4.20 -8.31
C TRP A 685 -6.69 -2.69 -8.29
N PHE A 686 -6.82 -2.04 -9.44
CA PHE A 686 -6.78 -0.59 -9.56
C PHE A 686 -5.67 0.00 -8.67
N PRO A 687 -4.40 -0.31 -8.94
CA PRO A 687 -3.30 0.18 -8.12
C PRO A 687 -3.25 1.70 -8.22
N SER A 688 -3.50 2.38 -7.12
CA SER A 688 -3.70 3.84 -7.08
C SER A 688 -2.46 4.61 -6.67
N MET A 689 -1.57 4.01 -5.88
CA MET A 689 -0.37 4.66 -5.35
C MET A 689 0.68 3.64 -4.94
N ALA A 690 1.96 3.98 -5.14
CA ALA A 690 3.09 3.28 -4.56
C ALA A 690 3.59 4.00 -3.31
N VAL A 691 3.96 3.25 -2.28
CA VAL A 691 4.57 3.74 -1.04
C VAL A 691 5.88 2.99 -0.84
N TYR A 692 6.95 3.73 -0.58
CA TYR A 692 8.28 3.19 -0.38
C TYR A 692 8.64 3.18 1.10
N PRO A 693 9.19 2.08 1.64
CA PRO A 693 9.70 2.03 3.00
C PRO A 693 10.77 3.09 3.21
N ASP A 694 10.74 3.74 4.36
CA ASP A 694 11.71 4.74 4.78
C ASP A 694 12.71 4.07 5.74
N VAL A 695 13.84 3.65 5.20
CA VAL A 695 14.83 2.84 5.94
C VAL A 695 16.10 3.62 6.29
N CYS A 696 16.38 4.73 5.60
CA CYS A 696 17.57 5.54 5.83
C CYS A 696 17.32 6.62 6.89
N ASP A 697 18.34 6.95 7.67
CA ASP A 697 18.27 8.07 8.60
C ASP A 697 18.77 9.37 7.91
N PRO A 698 18.07 10.49 8.08
CA PRO A 698 18.53 11.78 7.54
C PRO A 698 19.81 12.23 8.22
N THR A 699 20.62 13.02 7.48
CA THR A 699 21.81 13.67 8.01
C THR A 699 21.78 15.17 7.71
N VAL A 700 22.40 15.98 8.58
CA VAL A 700 22.53 17.43 8.38
C VAL A 700 23.99 17.82 8.50
N VAL A 701 24.52 18.50 7.47
CA VAL A 701 25.90 18.94 7.44
C VAL A 701 25.93 20.46 7.27
N ILE A 702 26.51 21.17 8.25
CA ILE A 702 26.63 22.61 8.23
C ILE A 702 27.97 23.02 8.86
N THR A 703 28.55 24.10 8.36
CA THR A 703 29.84 24.62 8.82
C THR A 703 29.69 25.91 9.64
N ASP A 704 30.66 26.19 10.51
CA ASP A 704 30.71 27.39 11.29
C ASP A 704 30.64 28.67 10.41
N LYS A 705 30.01 29.70 10.93
CA LYS A 705 29.84 31.01 10.26
C LYS A 705 30.49 32.11 11.02
N GLN A 706 31.02 33.08 10.28
CA GLN A 706 31.55 34.32 10.83
C GLN A 706 30.90 35.50 10.10
N LEU A 707 30.28 36.39 10.85
CA LEU A 707 29.55 37.54 10.34
C LEU A 707 29.94 38.80 11.11
N PRO A 708 30.09 39.94 10.44
CA PRO A 708 30.13 41.22 11.10
C PRO A 708 28.82 41.53 11.84
N GLU A 709 28.89 42.25 12.93
CA GLU A 709 27.74 42.78 13.64
C GLU A 709 26.81 43.57 12.71
N GLY A 710 25.47 43.31 12.83
CA GLY A 710 24.44 43.92 12.00
C GLY A 710 24.24 43.25 10.65
N GLU A 711 25.12 42.36 10.22
CA GLU A 711 24.98 41.62 8.97
C GLU A 711 24.04 40.42 9.13
N SER A 712 23.50 39.97 8.00
CA SER A 712 22.71 38.79 7.94
C SER A 712 23.16 37.88 6.80
N GLN A 713 22.98 36.58 7.00
CA GLN A 713 23.24 35.54 5.99
C GLN A 713 22.05 34.61 5.84
N GLU A 714 21.73 34.31 4.61
CA GLU A 714 20.80 33.26 4.23
C GLU A 714 21.59 32.04 3.78
N ILE A 715 21.23 30.88 4.29
CA ILE A 715 21.88 29.59 4.02
C ILE A 715 20.85 28.62 3.50
N ASP A 716 21.04 28.13 2.29
CA ASP A 716 20.21 27.12 1.68
C ASP A 716 20.45 25.78 2.37
N LEU A 717 19.38 25.18 2.91
CA LEU A 717 19.41 23.89 3.60
C LEU A 717 19.21 22.70 2.65
N LEU A 718 18.79 22.90 1.40
CA LEU A 718 18.66 21.82 0.41
C LEU A 718 19.95 21.04 0.22
N HIS A 719 21.10 21.71 0.35
CA HIS A 719 22.41 21.08 0.26
C HIS A 719 22.99 20.67 1.61
N ALA A 720 22.34 21.05 2.69
CA ALA A 720 22.78 20.72 4.05
C ALA A 720 22.10 19.44 4.58
N VAL A 721 20.87 19.21 4.17
CA VAL A 721 20.09 18.03 4.52
C VAL A 721 20.30 16.97 3.46
N ASN A 722 20.58 15.74 3.88
CA ASN A 722 20.66 14.58 2.99
C ASN A 722 19.86 13.43 3.60
N ASP A 723 18.96 12.88 2.80
CA ASP A 723 18.14 11.71 3.08
C ASP A 723 18.00 10.92 1.77
N ALA A 724 18.32 9.64 1.81
CA ALA A 724 18.29 8.81 0.61
C ALA A 724 16.87 8.45 0.19
N ASP A 725 15.95 8.37 1.17
CA ASP A 725 14.58 7.94 0.95
C ASP A 725 13.63 9.11 0.66
N ASN A 726 14.01 10.34 1.02
CA ASN A 726 13.15 11.50 0.96
C ASN A 726 13.83 12.72 0.33
N MET A 727 13.04 13.55 -0.36
CA MET A 727 13.56 14.81 -0.89
C MET A 727 13.89 15.80 0.24
N ALA A 728 15.10 16.34 0.25
CA ALA A 728 15.54 17.37 1.20
C ALA A 728 14.60 18.58 1.25
N ALA A 729 13.93 18.90 0.14
CA ALA A 729 12.96 19.97 0.02
C ALA A 729 11.72 19.80 0.91
N LEU A 730 11.36 18.56 1.24
CA LEU A 730 10.21 18.23 2.10
C LEU A 730 10.59 18.13 3.58
N ALA A 731 11.88 18.10 3.90
CA ALA A 731 12.34 18.04 5.27
C ALA A 731 12.04 19.36 6.01
N VAL A 732 11.57 19.26 7.23
CA VAL A 732 11.20 20.42 8.06
C VAL A 732 12.29 20.70 9.08
N THR A 733 13.03 21.78 8.87
CA THR A 733 14.13 22.16 9.75
C THR A 733 13.75 23.32 10.66
N THR A 734 14.15 23.23 11.90
CA THR A 734 14.09 24.31 12.90
C THR A 734 15.50 24.70 13.35
N ALA A 735 15.67 25.95 13.71
CA ALA A 735 16.95 26.49 14.17
C ALA A 735 16.82 27.18 15.52
N LYS A 736 17.74 26.87 16.45
CA LYS A 736 17.75 27.46 17.79
C LYS A 736 19.16 27.96 18.13
N SER A 737 19.30 29.28 18.31
CA SER A 737 20.51 29.89 18.86
C SER A 737 20.55 29.72 20.38
N ALA A 738 21.69 29.28 20.91
CA ALA A 738 21.93 29.22 22.35
C ALA A 738 21.98 30.61 23.02
N ASN A 739 22.40 31.63 22.25
CA ASN A 739 22.40 33.03 22.71
C ASN A 739 21.86 33.97 21.61
N PRO A 740 20.54 34.25 21.59
CA PRO A 740 19.95 35.16 20.60
C PRO A 740 20.43 36.62 20.69
N GLN A 741 21.11 37.01 21.76
CA GLN A 741 21.72 38.33 21.88
C GLN A 741 23.03 38.47 21.07
N VAL A 742 23.64 37.34 20.71
CA VAL A 742 24.82 37.28 19.82
C VAL A 742 24.35 37.05 18.38
N ALA A 743 23.55 36.04 18.13
CA ALA A 743 22.95 35.81 16.81
C ALA A 743 21.55 35.25 16.91
N ARG A 744 20.63 35.75 16.11
CA ARG A 744 19.24 35.24 15.93
C ARG A 744 19.18 34.35 14.72
N THR A 745 18.40 33.27 14.84
CA THR A 745 18.21 32.29 13.75
C THR A 745 16.75 31.86 13.62
N TRP A 746 16.30 31.64 12.40
CA TRP A 746 15.04 31.02 12.07
C TRP A 746 15.11 30.38 10.68
N VAL A 747 14.21 29.47 10.38
CA VAL A 747 14.09 28.85 9.06
C VAL A 747 12.79 29.32 8.40
N ARG A 748 12.85 29.60 7.11
CA ARG A 748 11.70 29.86 6.25
C ARG A 748 11.83 29.08 4.94
N GLY A 749 10.85 28.23 4.63
CA GLY A 749 10.97 27.28 3.52
C GLY A 749 12.19 26.40 3.74
N THR A 750 13.09 26.37 2.79
CA THR A 750 14.38 25.65 2.84
C THR A 750 15.57 26.53 3.29
N ASN A 751 15.35 27.79 3.68
CA ASN A 751 16.40 28.71 3.98
C ASN A 751 16.56 29.02 5.48
N LEU A 752 17.75 28.84 6.00
CA LEU A 752 18.15 29.27 7.33
C LEU A 752 18.64 30.72 7.29
N HIS A 753 18.02 31.58 8.07
CA HIS A 753 18.41 32.97 8.28
C HIS A 753 19.23 33.11 9.56
N VAL A 754 20.37 33.73 9.45
CA VAL A 754 21.27 34.05 10.58
C VAL A 754 21.50 35.57 10.60
N VAL A 755 21.15 36.21 11.71
CA VAL A 755 21.37 37.65 11.91
C VAL A 755 22.37 37.86 13.05
N ALA A 756 23.50 38.49 12.74
CA ALA A 756 24.49 38.86 13.71
C ALA A 756 24.01 40.07 14.54
N VAL A 757 23.85 39.91 15.85
CA VAL A 757 23.23 40.93 16.73
C VAL A 757 24.28 41.71 17.53
N ALA A 758 25.21 41.00 18.16
CA ALA A 758 26.28 41.61 18.92
C ALA A 758 27.56 40.74 18.90
N PRO A 759 28.75 41.34 19.07
CA PRO A 759 30.01 40.61 19.06
C PRO A 759 30.07 39.48 20.08
N GLY A 760 30.53 38.30 19.65
CA GLY A 760 30.62 37.10 20.49
C GLY A 760 30.53 35.82 19.71
N LYS A 761 30.35 34.72 20.44
CA LYS A 761 30.15 33.39 19.85
C LYS A 761 28.87 32.75 20.40
N THR A 762 28.12 32.12 19.55
CA THR A 762 26.97 31.32 19.96
C THR A 762 26.92 30.03 19.16
N THR A 763 26.41 28.96 19.76
CA THR A 763 26.09 27.71 19.06
C THR A 763 24.68 27.79 18.56
N VAL A 764 24.47 27.42 17.31
CA VAL A 764 23.16 27.23 16.70
C VAL A 764 22.94 25.75 16.48
N THR A 765 21.81 25.24 16.97
CA THR A 765 21.39 23.84 16.75
C THR A 765 20.28 23.83 15.72
N LEU A 766 20.44 23.00 14.68
CA LEU A 766 19.40 22.62 13.72
C LEU A 766 18.79 21.30 14.16
N THR A 767 17.49 21.21 14.04
CA THR A 767 16.74 19.95 14.14
C THR A 767 15.92 19.81 12.87
N THR A 768 16.18 18.75 12.13
CA THR A 768 15.51 18.42 10.86
C THR A 768 14.65 17.19 11.07
N ASP A 769 13.41 17.30 10.68
CA ASP A 769 12.43 16.21 10.59
C ASP A 769 12.29 15.87 9.11
N SER A 770 12.77 14.70 8.72
CA SER A 770 12.57 14.11 7.39
C SER A 770 11.68 12.91 7.54
N ASN A 771 10.44 13.06 7.11
CA ASN A 771 9.41 12.02 7.14
C ASN A 771 9.26 11.29 8.49
N GLY A 772 9.40 12.04 9.62
CA GLY A 772 9.27 11.51 10.97
C GLY A 772 10.57 11.01 11.60
N LYS A 773 11.68 11.01 10.85
CA LYS A 773 13.02 10.74 11.38
C LYS A 773 13.76 12.03 11.64
N LEU A 774 14.43 12.11 12.80
CA LEU A 774 15.04 13.34 13.28
C LEU A 774 16.57 13.29 13.15
N ALA A 775 17.14 14.34 12.52
CA ALA A 775 18.56 14.61 12.53
C ALA A 775 18.86 15.92 13.23
N THR A 776 20.01 16.00 13.90
CA THR A 776 20.46 17.22 14.56
C THR A 776 21.90 17.56 14.17
N ALA A 777 22.16 18.85 13.93
CA ALA A 777 23.50 19.36 13.74
C ALA A 777 23.68 20.66 14.51
N SER A 778 24.92 20.97 14.87
CA SER A 778 25.24 22.24 15.54
C SER A 778 26.45 22.87 14.88
N PHE A 779 26.42 24.18 14.77
CA PHE A 779 27.53 25.00 14.27
C PHE A 779 27.72 26.28 15.11
N VAL A 780 28.90 26.86 15.04
CA VAL A 780 29.23 28.10 15.78
C VAL A 780 29.02 29.28 14.86
N VAL A 781 28.31 30.28 15.35
CA VAL A 781 28.27 31.63 14.77
C VAL A 781 29.18 32.54 15.58
N THR A 782 30.20 33.05 14.91
CA THR A 782 31.09 34.08 15.48
C THR A 782 30.69 35.43 14.89
N VAL A 783 30.27 36.35 15.76
CA VAL A 783 29.97 37.73 15.38
C VAL A 783 31.17 38.57 15.69
N THR A 784 31.70 39.19 14.66
CA THR A 784 32.84 40.12 14.80
C THR A 784 32.31 41.54 14.90
N ARG A 785 32.94 42.30 15.76
CA ARG A 785 32.67 43.75 15.89
C ARG A 785 32.97 44.46 14.56
N VAL A 786 32.11 45.37 14.18
CA VAL A 786 32.41 46.30 13.12
C VAL A 786 33.17 47.47 13.74
N SER A 787 34.44 47.63 13.36
CA SER A 787 35.24 48.75 13.83
C SER A 787 34.67 50.06 13.31
N HIS A 788 34.26 50.92 14.22
CA HIS A 788 33.87 52.28 13.89
C HIS A 788 35.14 53.18 14.04
N PRO A 789 35.63 53.76 12.93
CA PRO A 789 36.82 54.59 13.01
C PRO A 789 36.68 55.69 14.08
N GLY A 790 37.61 55.69 15.07
CA GLY A 790 37.58 56.59 16.18
C GLY A 790 36.96 56.14 17.49
N ASP A 791 36.16 55.00 17.48
CA ASP A 791 35.67 54.38 18.72
C ASP A 791 36.71 53.41 19.27
N VAL A 792 37.79 53.97 19.83
CA VAL A 792 38.95 53.18 20.27
C VAL A 792 38.66 52.40 21.54
N ASN A 793 37.83 52.95 22.43
CA ASN A 793 37.44 52.31 23.71
C ASN A 793 36.28 51.31 23.60
N MET A 794 35.70 51.24 22.44
CA MET A 794 34.64 50.29 22.12
C MET A 794 33.31 50.53 22.90
N ASP A 795 32.94 51.74 23.16
CA ASP A 795 31.68 52.10 23.85
C ASP A 795 30.55 52.57 22.94
N ASP A 796 30.75 52.46 21.63
CA ASP A 796 29.85 52.87 20.54
C ASP A 796 29.68 54.41 20.44
N ARG A 797 30.64 55.15 20.99
CA ARG A 797 30.69 56.59 20.87
C ARG A 797 32.10 57.03 20.44
N VAL A 798 32.17 58.05 19.65
CA VAL A 798 33.42 58.66 19.31
C VAL A 798 33.51 59.97 20.06
N ASP A 799 34.29 59.98 21.18
CA ASP A 799 34.40 61.16 22.03
C ASP A 799 35.86 61.33 22.62
N ILE A 800 36.03 62.19 23.59
CA ILE A 800 37.37 62.54 24.17
C ILE A 800 37.92 61.27 24.90
N ALA A 801 37.12 60.34 25.35
CA ALA A 801 37.62 59.14 26.01
C ALA A 801 38.40 58.25 25.03
N ASP A 802 37.99 58.23 23.74
CA ASP A 802 38.73 57.53 22.69
C ASP A 802 40.10 58.14 22.40
N VAL A 803 40.13 59.43 22.32
CA VAL A 803 41.45 60.19 22.20
C VAL A 803 42.40 59.81 23.34
N THR A 804 41.87 59.79 24.58
CA THR A 804 42.65 59.39 25.75
C THR A 804 43.15 57.96 25.63
N LYS A 805 42.18 57.04 25.20
CA LYS A 805 42.49 55.62 25.01
C LYS A 805 43.51 55.36 23.92
N LEU A 806 43.44 56.09 22.80
CA LEU A 806 44.42 56.03 21.71
C LEU A 806 45.80 56.53 22.15
N ILE A 807 45.86 57.60 22.92
CA ILE A 807 47.14 58.09 23.52
C ILE A 807 47.70 57.01 24.43
N ASP A 808 46.92 56.38 25.30
CA ASP A 808 47.36 55.34 26.20
C ASP A 808 47.95 54.14 25.44
N VAL A 809 47.33 53.75 24.31
CA VAL A 809 47.84 52.73 23.42
C VAL A 809 49.19 53.08 22.85
N LEU A 810 49.34 54.28 22.36
CA LEU A 810 50.63 54.83 21.84
C LEU A 810 51.75 55.00 22.89
N MET A 811 51.38 55.26 24.14
CA MET A 811 52.33 55.37 25.27
C MET A 811 52.81 53.98 25.74
N GLY A 812 52.34 52.89 25.12
CA GLY A 812 52.74 51.51 25.42
C GLY A 812 52.09 50.94 26.66
N SER A 813 51.05 51.58 27.17
CA SER A 813 50.16 50.93 28.15
C SER A 813 49.65 49.68 27.58
N VAL A 814 49.94 48.50 28.17
CA VAL A 814 49.37 47.18 27.70
C VAL A 814 47.88 47.17 28.05
N LEU A 815 47.03 47.49 27.09
CA LEU A 815 45.60 47.55 27.26
C LEU A 815 45.01 46.41 26.47
N ALA A 816 44.32 45.50 27.18
CA ALA A 816 43.66 44.38 26.56
C ALA A 816 42.37 44.76 25.82
N ASP A 817 41.83 45.97 26.04
CA ASP A 817 40.47 46.34 25.63
C ASP A 817 40.53 47.63 24.77
N TYR A 818 40.99 47.55 23.54
CA TYR A 818 40.82 48.56 22.52
C TYR A 818 40.63 47.97 21.14
N ASP A 819 40.04 48.73 20.23
CA ASP A 819 39.87 48.28 18.85
C ASP A 819 40.99 48.81 17.95
N PRO A 820 41.96 47.98 17.49
CA PRO A 820 43.02 48.39 16.59
C PRO A 820 42.55 48.98 15.26
N GLY A 821 41.38 48.42 14.72
CA GLY A 821 40.80 48.93 13.47
C GLY A 821 40.15 50.31 13.64
N ALA A 822 39.62 50.62 14.83
CA ALA A 822 39.10 51.94 15.18
C ALA A 822 40.21 52.93 15.51
N ALA A 823 41.31 52.41 16.04
CA ALA A 823 42.51 53.23 16.42
C ALA A 823 43.32 53.75 15.22
N ASP A 824 43.36 52.99 14.11
CA ASP A 824 43.85 53.39 12.79
C ASP A 824 42.78 54.25 12.08
N VAL A 825 42.64 55.48 12.55
CA VAL A 825 41.63 56.46 12.14
C VAL A 825 41.84 56.94 10.71
N ASN A 826 43.06 57.03 10.28
CA ASN A 826 43.43 57.45 8.94
C ASN A 826 43.50 56.31 7.93
N ARG A 827 43.43 55.05 8.38
CA ARG A 827 43.45 53.82 7.61
C ARG A 827 44.73 53.63 6.79
N ASP A 828 45.83 54.00 7.31
CA ASP A 828 47.15 53.83 6.68
C ASP A 828 47.85 52.52 7.13
N GLY A 829 47.23 51.75 8.04
CA GLY A 829 47.72 50.49 8.59
C GLY A 829 48.73 50.64 9.75
N VAL A 830 48.98 51.88 10.23
CA VAL A 830 49.85 52.15 11.33
C VAL A 830 49.13 52.99 12.36
N ILE A 831 49.06 52.51 13.60
CA ILE A 831 48.49 53.30 14.68
C ILE A 831 49.58 54.26 15.22
N ASP A 832 49.50 55.60 14.97
CA ASP A 832 50.47 56.60 15.39
C ASP A 832 49.82 57.92 15.77
N ILE A 833 50.64 58.95 15.92
CA ILE A 833 50.19 60.28 16.33
C ILE A 833 49.27 60.93 15.24
N GLY A 834 49.36 60.49 14.00
CA GLY A 834 48.49 60.94 12.90
C GLY A 834 47.04 60.59 13.18
N ASP A 835 46.77 59.38 13.73
CA ASP A 835 45.46 58.97 14.10
C ASP A 835 44.88 59.82 15.26
N VAL A 836 45.67 60.09 16.27
CA VAL A 836 45.26 61.00 17.37
C VAL A 836 44.84 62.34 16.82
N THR A 837 45.64 62.88 15.91
CA THR A 837 45.37 64.21 15.32
C THR A 837 44.05 64.15 14.51
N LEU A 838 43.90 63.15 13.69
CA LEU A 838 42.69 63.01 12.87
C LEU A 838 41.44 62.77 13.73
N LEU A 839 41.57 62.01 14.82
CA LEU A 839 40.44 61.74 15.74
C LEU A 839 40.02 63.04 16.46
N ILE A 840 40.99 63.88 16.88
CA ILE A 840 40.66 65.16 17.44
C ILE A 840 40.00 66.09 16.43
N ASP A 841 40.50 66.13 15.19
CA ASP A 841 39.89 66.93 14.12
C ASP A 841 38.45 66.46 13.82
N LEU A 842 38.16 65.14 13.80
CA LEU A 842 36.81 64.63 13.66
C LEU A 842 35.85 65.07 14.79
N LEU A 843 36.34 65.05 16.03
CA LEU A 843 35.56 65.49 17.19
C LEU A 843 35.34 67.05 17.22
N MET A 844 36.28 67.79 16.73
CA MET A 844 36.12 69.24 16.61
C MET A 844 35.15 69.63 15.52
N ASN A 845 35.11 68.85 14.37
CA ASN A 845 34.21 69.09 13.26
C ASN A 845 32.76 68.65 13.55
N ILE A 846 32.56 67.64 14.38
CA ILE A 846 31.24 67.21 14.86
C ILE A 846 30.58 68.28 15.73
N ARG A 847 31.36 69.14 16.40
CA ARG A 847 30.84 70.25 17.23
C ARG A 847 30.36 71.47 16.44
N TYR A 848 30.63 71.48 15.11
CA TYR A 848 30.32 72.64 14.28
C TYR A 848 29.27 72.43 13.22
N ASN A 849 28.70 71.21 13.11
CA ASN A 849 27.52 70.86 12.33
C ASN A 849 26.39 70.41 13.28
#